data_ec5addc29032daa443c57ee024e46b70
#
_entry.id   ec5addc29032daa443c57ee024e46b70
#
_cell.length_a   1.000
_cell.length_b   1.000
_cell.length_c   1.000
_cell.angle_alpha   90.00
_cell.angle_beta   90.00
_cell.angle_gamma   90.00
#
_symmetry.space_group_name_H-M   'P 1'
#
loop_
_entity.id
_entity.type
_entity.pdbx_description
1 polymer ?
#
loop_
_entity_poly.entity_id
_entity_poly.type
_entity_poly.pdbx_seq_one_letter_code
_entity_poly.pdbx_strand_id
1 'polypeptide(L)'
;MTRLRRNRHWFVLAAAATAAIVLAATAMQAEQASAPAPALVMPIAPGPFEPTFDSLAQYKCPEWFRDAKLGIWAHWGPQAVPMAGDWYARNMYIQDNRQYKDHLEKYGHPSEHGYKDIIPLWKAEKWDPERLMALYKKAGAKYFVSMGSHHDNFFLWNSKLHKWNAVNMGPKRDVVGDWQKAAKKEGLRFGVSEHLGASFTWFQPAHGSDKAGPKAGVPYDGADPKYQDLYHFPAEPGDKGWYSNNPKWQQQWYEEIKELVDNYQPDLLYTDGGVPFSNEVGRSMIAHLYNANAARHGGKAENTDVIYTCKQESKGMWIQDLERGVMAGIRPYPWQTDTSIGDWYYNKNWKYRGADWVIQMLVDIVAKNGNLLINVVQRPDGSLDPEAEQVLAEMAAWIAINGEAIYETRPWLIHGEGPVRAKGGHFGEDFAYTVKDIRFTCKGDKTLYAFAMGWPTDGHVVIRTLAKLPEVTAKITNISLLGSSAKITWKHDADGLAVELPGEAPCKYAVALKITGEDLRGFKPELAMPAAQAVPVVQADGAGNYSLEPDDAELHGDLKTENQGGKPNIGFWDKGDDWAAWKVNFKQAGNFKVSATCASIGGEPALAVEVADQKAEGKVPSTGAWDKFATVEMGVIEVKKAGEQIVKLRPADPAKWKAVNLRWVKFARNPR
;
A
#
# COMPACT_ATOMS: atom_id res chain seq x y z
N MET A 1 -64.18 -66.66 -10.41
CA MET A 1 -62.76 -66.39 -10.82
C MET A 1 -62.70 -65.41 -11.98
N THR A 2 -63.17 -64.18 -11.90
CA THR A 2 -63.14 -63.19 -13.01
C THR A 2 -63.19 -61.74 -12.50
N ARG A 3 -62.41 -61.36 -11.48
CA ARG A 3 -62.32 -59.96 -11.02
C ARG A 3 -60.93 -59.44 -10.70
N LEU A 4 -59.89 -60.22 -10.97
CA LEU A 4 -58.48 -59.83 -10.61
C LEU A 4 -57.57 -59.48 -11.81
N ARG A 5 -58.10 -59.47 -13.05
CA ARG A 5 -57.26 -59.14 -14.21
C ARG A 5 -57.40 -57.68 -14.77
N ARG A 6 -58.36 -56.88 -14.25
CA ARG A 6 -58.65 -55.53 -14.79
C ARG A 6 -57.82 -54.42 -14.12
N ASN A 7 -57.25 -54.64 -12.94
CA ASN A 7 -56.49 -53.58 -12.22
C ASN A 7 -54.99 -53.55 -12.55
N ARG A 8 -54.41 -54.53 -13.23
CA ARG A 8 -52.98 -54.52 -13.59
C ARG A 8 -52.64 -53.61 -14.78
N HIS A 9 -53.56 -53.36 -15.69
CA HIS A 9 -53.30 -52.48 -16.83
C HIS A 9 -53.37 -50.99 -16.53
N TRP A 10 -54.16 -50.58 -15.52
CA TRP A 10 -54.21 -49.19 -15.08
C TRP A 10 -52.97 -48.73 -14.35
N PHE A 11 -52.35 -49.60 -13.56
CA PHE A 11 -51.11 -49.30 -12.84
C PHE A 11 -49.89 -49.20 -13.79
N VAL A 12 -49.85 -49.94 -14.85
CA VAL A 12 -48.74 -49.89 -15.83
C VAL A 12 -48.84 -48.64 -16.71
N LEU A 13 -50.07 -48.21 -17.08
CA LEU A 13 -50.27 -46.96 -17.83
C LEU A 13 -50.05 -45.71 -16.98
N ALA A 14 -50.38 -45.71 -15.69
CA ALA A 14 -50.11 -44.61 -14.78
C ALA A 14 -48.60 -44.46 -14.50
N ALA A 15 -47.86 -45.54 -14.32
CA ALA A 15 -46.41 -45.54 -14.11
C ALA A 15 -45.65 -45.09 -15.38
N ALA A 16 -46.08 -45.45 -16.59
CA ALA A 16 -45.48 -45.01 -17.85
C ALA A 16 -45.71 -43.51 -18.10
N ALA A 17 -46.91 -42.98 -17.76
CA ALA A 17 -47.25 -41.57 -17.89
C ALA A 17 -46.41 -40.71 -16.89
N THR A 18 -46.24 -41.18 -15.64
CA THR A 18 -45.41 -40.48 -14.64
C THR A 18 -43.91 -40.50 -14.99
N ALA A 19 -43.41 -41.59 -15.53
CA ALA A 19 -42.03 -41.69 -15.98
C ALA A 19 -41.73 -40.79 -17.23
N ALA A 20 -42.69 -40.67 -18.14
CA ALA A 20 -42.60 -39.78 -19.30
C ALA A 20 -42.66 -38.29 -18.90
N ILE A 21 -43.42 -37.91 -17.89
CA ILE A 21 -43.51 -36.54 -17.38
C ILE A 21 -42.23 -36.18 -16.58
N VAL A 22 -41.67 -37.12 -15.81
CA VAL A 22 -40.41 -36.90 -15.10
C VAL A 22 -39.22 -36.83 -16.08
N LEU A 23 -39.20 -37.64 -17.13
CA LEU A 23 -38.18 -37.58 -18.18
C LEU A 23 -38.30 -36.29 -19.04
N ALA A 24 -39.52 -35.81 -19.31
CA ALA A 24 -39.74 -34.55 -20.00
C ALA A 24 -39.38 -33.34 -19.12
N ALA A 25 -39.64 -33.40 -17.79
CA ALA A 25 -39.24 -32.36 -16.86
C ALA A 25 -37.71 -32.30 -16.64
N THR A 26 -37.02 -33.46 -16.60
CA THR A 26 -35.55 -33.51 -16.55
C THR A 26 -34.89 -33.13 -17.87
N ALA A 27 -35.49 -33.42 -19.02
CA ALA A 27 -35.01 -32.93 -20.30
C ALA A 27 -35.22 -31.42 -20.48
N MET A 28 -36.33 -30.84 -19.97
CA MET A 28 -36.53 -29.39 -19.95
C MET A 28 -35.63 -28.68 -18.93
N GLN A 29 -35.17 -29.32 -17.87
CA GLN A 29 -34.16 -28.77 -16.96
C GLN A 29 -32.73 -28.95 -17.49
N ALA A 30 -32.47 -29.90 -18.36
CA ALA A 30 -31.16 -30.08 -18.99
C ALA A 30 -30.96 -29.16 -20.21
N GLU A 31 -32.02 -28.58 -20.77
CA GLU A 31 -31.97 -27.67 -21.91
C GLU A 31 -31.88 -26.17 -21.52
N GLN A 32 -31.88 -25.88 -20.24
CA GLN A 32 -31.38 -24.61 -19.69
C GLN A 32 -29.87 -24.71 -19.37
N ALA A 33 -29.08 -25.30 -20.22
CA ALA A 33 -27.67 -24.98 -20.31
C ALA A 33 -27.63 -23.48 -20.66
N SER A 34 -27.27 -22.65 -19.71
CA SER A 34 -27.12 -21.21 -19.86
C SER A 34 -26.37 -20.94 -21.17
N ALA A 35 -26.97 -20.14 -22.04
CA ALA A 35 -26.26 -19.64 -23.20
C ALA A 35 -24.87 -19.18 -22.75
N PRO A 36 -23.81 -19.49 -23.47
CA PRO A 36 -22.48 -19.03 -23.09
C PRO A 36 -22.54 -17.52 -22.86
N ALA A 37 -22.00 -17.07 -21.74
CA ALA A 37 -21.94 -15.64 -21.46
C ALA A 37 -21.40 -14.92 -22.70
N PRO A 38 -21.99 -13.79 -23.11
CA PRO A 38 -21.52 -13.06 -24.28
C PRO A 38 -20.03 -12.75 -24.10
N ALA A 39 -19.27 -12.98 -25.18
CA ALA A 39 -17.84 -12.65 -25.16
C ALA A 39 -17.67 -11.16 -24.84
N LEU A 40 -16.76 -10.86 -23.92
CA LEU A 40 -16.42 -9.48 -23.55
C LEU A 40 -15.83 -8.76 -24.78
N VAL A 41 -16.28 -7.54 -25.00
CA VAL A 41 -15.80 -6.69 -26.12
C VAL A 41 -14.92 -5.59 -25.52
N MET A 42 -13.62 -5.72 -25.68
CA MET A 42 -12.63 -4.80 -25.11
C MET A 42 -11.78 -4.17 -26.22
N PRO A 43 -12.31 -3.18 -26.97
CA PRO A 43 -11.57 -2.54 -28.05
C PRO A 43 -10.41 -1.71 -27.49
N ILE A 44 -9.19 -2.13 -27.76
CA ILE A 44 -7.97 -1.38 -27.41
C ILE A 44 -7.57 -0.45 -28.55
N ALA A 45 -6.91 0.66 -28.24
CA ALA A 45 -6.32 1.54 -29.24
C ALA A 45 -5.25 0.78 -30.06
N PRO A 46 -5.14 1.04 -31.37
CA PRO A 46 -4.06 0.46 -32.17
C PRO A 46 -2.68 0.89 -31.66
N GLY A 47 -1.75 -0.06 -31.57
CA GLY A 47 -0.40 0.25 -31.11
C GLY A 47 0.43 -1.00 -30.79
N PRO A 48 1.60 -0.83 -30.16
CA PRO A 48 2.55 -1.91 -29.93
C PRO A 48 2.19 -2.86 -28.76
N PHE A 49 1.20 -2.51 -27.92
CA PHE A 49 0.87 -3.30 -26.75
C PHE A 49 -0.37 -4.15 -26.96
N GLU A 50 -0.25 -5.44 -26.64
CA GLU A 50 -1.32 -6.41 -26.55
C GLU A 50 -1.64 -6.70 -25.06
N PRO A 51 -2.83 -7.22 -24.70
CA PRO A 51 -3.23 -7.48 -23.31
C PRO A 51 -2.57 -8.75 -22.72
N THR A 52 -1.28 -8.95 -23.00
CA THR A 52 -0.47 -10.07 -22.55
C THR A 52 0.70 -9.57 -21.71
N PHE A 53 1.17 -10.39 -20.74
CA PHE A 53 2.32 -10.03 -19.94
C PHE A 53 3.58 -9.82 -20.77
N ASP A 54 3.80 -10.66 -21.78
CA ASP A 54 4.97 -10.55 -22.67
C ASP A 54 4.97 -9.24 -23.46
N SER A 55 3.81 -8.81 -23.95
CA SER A 55 3.69 -7.54 -24.65
C SER A 55 3.85 -6.35 -23.70
N LEU A 56 3.20 -6.39 -22.53
CA LEU A 56 3.30 -5.33 -21.52
C LEU A 56 4.73 -5.19 -20.94
N ALA A 57 5.55 -6.25 -20.97
CA ALA A 57 6.95 -6.20 -20.54
C ALA A 57 7.85 -5.28 -21.42
N GLN A 58 7.37 -4.85 -22.60
CA GLN A 58 8.06 -3.84 -23.42
C GLN A 58 7.97 -2.43 -22.82
N TYR A 59 7.05 -2.18 -21.89
CA TYR A 59 6.88 -0.88 -21.26
C TYR A 59 8.13 -0.46 -20.52
N LYS A 60 8.45 0.82 -20.61
CA LYS A 60 9.51 1.47 -19.84
C LYS A 60 8.94 2.67 -19.13
N CYS A 61 9.17 2.72 -17.82
CA CYS A 61 8.77 3.88 -17.02
C CYS A 61 9.40 5.15 -17.58
N PRO A 62 8.60 6.18 -17.96
CA PRO A 62 9.14 7.42 -18.51
C PRO A 62 9.97 8.20 -17.49
N GLU A 63 10.99 8.92 -17.99
CA GLU A 63 11.93 9.66 -17.14
C GLU A 63 11.24 10.74 -16.31
N TRP A 64 10.17 11.39 -16.85
CA TRP A 64 9.46 12.40 -16.09
C TRP A 64 8.95 11.89 -14.73
N PHE A 65 8.49 10.62 -14.67
CA PHE A 65 8.01 10.04 -13.41
C PHE A 65 9.18 9.72 -12.47
N ARG A 66 10.28 9.19 -13.02
CA ARG A 66 11.51 8.93 -12.27
C ARG A 66 12.14 10.20 -11.69
N ASP A 67 11.89 11.36 -12.31
CA ASP A 67 12.40 12.67 -11.90
C ASP A 67 11.45 13.41 -10.96
N ALA A 68 10.15 13.13 -11.05
CA ALA A 68 9.09 13.85 -10.34
C ALA A 68 9.11 13.67 -8.82
N LYS A 69 9.35 12.49 -8.30
CA LYS A 69 9.49 12.11 -6.89
C LYS A 69 8.30 12.39 -5.98
N LEU A 70 7.57 13.49 -6.17
CA LEU A 70 6.46 13.93 -5.33
C LEU A 70 5.24 14.25 -6.17
N GLY A 71 4.13 13.55 -5.88
CA GLY A 71 2.79 13.85 -6.33
C GLY A 71 1.86 14.22 -5.18
N ILE A 72 0.84 14.99 -5.48
CA ILE A 72 -0.26 15.26 -4.55
C ILE A 72 -1.54 14.65 -5.09
N TRP A 73 -2.33 14.08 -4.20
CA TRP A 73 -3.60 13.43 -4.50
C TRP A 73 -4.75 14.19 -3.84
N ALA A 74 -5.83 14.38 -4.59
CA ALA A 74 -7.12 14.77 -4.04
C ALA A 74 -8.03 13.53 -4.00
N HIS A 75 -7.95 12.77 -2.92
CA HIS A 75 -8.85 11.68 -2.61
C HIS A 75 -10.14 12.27 -2.02
N TRP A 76 -11.04 12.75 -2.89
CA TRP A 76 -12.12 13.64 -2.52
C TRP A 76 -13.36 13.37 -3.37
N GLY A 77 -14.54 13.60 -2.79
CA GLY A 77 -15.83 13.34 -3.40
C GLY A 77 -16.97 13.37 -2.37
N PRO A 78 -18.18 12.88 -2.70
CA PRO A 78 -19.35 12.97 -1.82
C PRO A 78 -19.18 12.25 -0.48
N GLN A 79 -18.32 11.25 -0.35
CA GLN A 79 -18.01 10.61 0.93
C GLN A 79 -17.41 11.57 1.97
N ALA A 80 -16.92 12.75 1.55
CA ALA A 80 -16.46 13.78 2.48
C ALA A 80 -17.61 14.46 3.26
N VAL A 81 -18.85 14.45 2.73
CA VAL A 81 -20.00 15.18 3.28
C VAL A 81 -20.28 14.86 4.74
N PRO A 82 -20.32 13.59 5.17
CA PRO A 82 -20.60 13.26 6.56
C PRO A 82 -19.46 13.62 7.52
N MET A 83 -18.25 13.91 7.01
CA MET A 83 -17.04 14.22 7.78
C MET A 83 -16.67 13.07 8.75
N ALA A 84 -16.86 11.82 8.32
CA ALA A 84 -16.72 10.63 9.12
C ALA A 84 -15.62 9.68 8.62
N GLY A 85 -14.83 10.10 7.63
CA GLY A 85 -13.70 9.36 7.08
C GLY A 85 -14.09 8.40 5.96
N ASP A 86 -13.16 7.55 5.60
CA ASP A 86 -13.22 6.68 4.43
C ASP A 86 -14.25 5.55 4.57
N TRP A 87 -14.68 4.99 3.43
CA TRP A 87 -15.64 3.89 3.28
C TRP A 87 -17.06 4.19 3.81
N TYR A 88 -17.38 5.47 3.99
CA TYR A 88 -18.68 5.86 4.52
C TYR A 88 -19.86 5.31 3.71
N ALA A 89 -19.79 5.42 2.37
CA ALA A 89 -20.89 5.00 1.49
C ALA A 89 -21.25 3.51 1.63
N ARG A 90 -20.29 2.67 2.05
CA ARG A 90 -20.52 1.25 2.35
C ARG A 90 -20.92 1.02 3.80
N ASN A 91 -20.18 1.62 4.71
CA ASN A 91 -20.30 1.29 6.13
C ASN A 91 -21.59 1.84 6.77
N MET A 92 -22.19 2.87 6.15
CA MET A 92 -23.55 3.35 6.54
C MET A 92 -24.64 2.29 6.36
N TYR A 93 -24.40 1.23 5.60
CA TYR A 93 -25.29 0.09 5.38
C TYR A 93 -24.92 -1.15 6.21
N ILE A 94 -24.00 -1.03 7.16
CA ILE A 94 -23.58 -2.12 8.04
C ILE A 94 -24.03 -1.79 9.46
N GLN A 95 -25.13 -2.40 9.91
CA GLN A 95 -25.67 -2.21 11.25
C GLN A 95 -24.57 -2.38 12.30
N ASP A 96 -24.54 -1.52 13.32
CA ASP A 96 -23.55 -1.43 14.40
C ASP A 96 -22.17 -0.85 14.01
N ASN A 97 -21.86 -0.64 12.73
CA ASN A 97 -20.68 0.11 12.34
C ASN A 97 -20.76 1.55 12.88
N ARG A 98 -19.61 2.15 13.19
CA ARG A 98 -19.51 3.55 13.65
C ARG A 98 -20.18 4.52 12.67
N GLN A 99 -19.95 4.34 11.37
CA GLN A 99 -20.49 5.21 10.33
C GLN A 99 -21.99 4.99 10.10
N TYR A 100 -22.54 3.77 10.35
CA TYR A 100 -23.97 3.53 10.39
C TYR A 100 -24.65 4.31 11.53
N LYS A 101 -24.05 4.29 12.74
CA LYS A 101 -24.58 5.03 13.90
C LYS A 101 -24.55 6.55 13.67
N ASP A 102 -23.46 7.06 13.13
CA ASP A 102 -23.30 8.48 12.73
C ASP A 102 -24.33 8.88 11.66
N HIS A 103 -24.59 7.99 10.68
CA HIS A 103 -25.58 8.21 9.64
C HIS A 103 -27.01 8.24 10.21
N LEU A 104 -27.35 7.26 11.04
CA LEU A 104 -28.65 7.16 11.68
C LEU A 104 -28.98 8.43 12.51
N GLU A 105 -28.00 8.96 13.23
CA GLU A 105 -28.15 10.18 14.03
C GLU A 105 -28.35 11.43 13.17
N LYS A 106 -27.59 11.58 12.07
CA LYS A 106 -27.56 12.82 11.27
C LYS A 106 -28.59 12.86 10.17
N TYR A 107 -28.86 11.75 9.53
CA TYR A 107 -29.63 11.66 8.30
C TYR A 107 -30.85 10.76 8.39
N GLY A 108 -30.92 9.90 9.39
CA GLY A 108 -31.99 8.91 9.54
C GLY A 108 -31.58 7.52 9.03
N HIS A 109 -32.57 6.62 8.94
CA HIS A 109 -32.32 5.22 8.61
C HIS A 109 -32.00 5.03 7.12
N PRO A 110 -31.02 4.16 6.74
CA PRO A 110 -30.63 3.94 5.34
C PRO A 110 -31.73 3.40 4.41
N SER A 111 -32.85 2.90 4.94
CA SER A 111 -34.03 2.54 4.12
C SER A 111 -34.83 3.76 3.65
N GLU A 112 -34.63 4.92 4.24
CA GLU A 112 -35.35 6.17 3.96
C GLU A 112 -34.41 7.23 3.38
N HIS A 113 -33.22 7.34 3.96
CA HIS A 113 -32.17 8.28 3.58
C HIS A 113 -30.87 7.50 3.34
N GLY A 114 -30.57 7.17 2.10
CA GLY A 114 -29.39 6.41 1.71
C GLY A 114 -28.25 7.28 1.14
N TYR A 115 -27.25 6.62 0.61
CA TYR A 115 -26.09 7.34 0.04
C TYR A 115 -26.46 8.23 -1.16
N LYS A 116 -27.46 7.83 -1.95
CA LYS A 116 -28.05 8.66 -3.02
C LYS A 116 -28.52 10.04 -2.54
N ASP A 117 -28.91 10.17 -1.26
CA ASP A 117 -29.35 11.43 -0.66
C ASP A 117 -28.19 12.26 -0.09
N ILE A 118 -27.04 11.61 0.19
CA ILE A 118 -25.79 12.28 0.58
C ILE A 118 -25.12 12.95 -0.62
N ILE A 119 -25.09 12.29 -1.78
CA ILE A 119 -24.47 12.80 -3.00
C ILE A 119 -24.87 14.25 -3.35
N PRO A 120 -26.18 14.62 -3.37
CA PRO A 120 -26.60 15.99 -3.67
C PRO A 120 -26.16 17.05 -2.65
N LEU A 121 -25.77 16.63 -1.45
CA LEU A 121 -25.29 17.54 -0.40
C LEU A 121 -23.84 17.97 -0.61
N TRP A 122 -23.09 17.24 -1.45
CA TRP A 122 -21.73 17.62 -1.83
C TRP A 122 -21.78 18.80 -2.82
N LYS A 123 -21.59 20.00 -2.34
CA LYS A 123 -21.70 21.25 -3.17
C LYS A 123 -20.36 21.81 -3.62
N ALA A 124 -19.28 21.50 -2.89
CA ALA A 124 -17.93 21.99 -3.20
C ALA A 124 -17.86 23.52 -3.41
N GLU A 125 -18.63 24.29 -2.64
CA GLU A 125 -18.90 25.72 -2.85
C GLU A 125 -17.68 26.62 -2.66
N LYS A 126 -16.66 26.15 -1.94
CA LYS A 126 -15.39 26.86 -1.73
C LYS A 126 -14.23 26.26 -2.52
N TRP A 127 -14.52 25.30 -3.38
CA TRP A 127 -13.48 24.63 -4.14
C TRP A 127 -12.92 25.53 -5.24
N ASP A 128 -11.64 25.85 -5.09
CA ASP A 128 -10.85 26.61 -6.06
C ASP A 128 -9.66 25.78 -6.53
N PRO A 129 -9.80 25.04 -7.64
CA PRO A 129 -8.76 24.17 -8.14
C PRO A 129 -7.48 24.90 -8.55
N GLU A 130 -7.58 26.15 -9.04
CA GLU A 130 -6.39 26.91 -9.45
C GLU A 130 -5.56 27.33 -8.23
N ARG A 131 -6.21 27.87 -7.18
CA ARG A 131 -5.54 28.20 -5.92
C ARG A 131 -4.88 26.99 -5.30
N LEU A 132 -5.60 25.86 -5.21
CA LEU A 132 -5.07 24.63 -4.61
C LEU A 132 -3.91 24.08 -5.43
N MET A 133 -3.99 24.09 -6.76
CA MET A 133 -2.91 23.59 -7.61
C MET A 133 -1.63 24.43 -7.47
N ALA A 134 -1.75 25.76 -7.39
CA ALA A 134 -0.63 26.65 -7.13
C ALA A 134 0.01 26.35 -5.76
N LEU A 135 -0.81 26.09 -4.72
CA LEU A 135 -0.34 25.71 -3.40
C LEU A 135 0.40 24.35 -3.43
N TYR A 136 -0.14 23.35 -4.13
CA TYR A 136 0.46 22.04 -4.28
C TYR A 136 1.81 22.09 -5.04
N LYS A 137 1.86 22.85 -6.13
CA LYS A 137 3.12 23.11 -6.85
C LYS A 137 4.17 23.75 -5.94
N LYS A 138 3.78 24.77 -5.17
CA LYS A 138 4.67 25.44 -4.21
C LYS A 138 5.17 24.47 -3.13
N ALA A 139 4.34 23.54 -2.68
CA ALA A 139 4.74 22.47 -1.75
C ALA A 139 5.68 21.42 -2.38
N GLY A 140 5.94 21.50 -3.69
CA GLY A 140 6.91 20.69 -4.39
C GLY A 140 6.33 19.63 -5.33
N ALA A 141 5.02 19.54 -5.48
CA ALA A 141 4.42 18.57 -6.39
C ALA A 141 4.91 18.75 -7.84
N LYS A 142 5.18 17.64 -8.51
CA LYS A 142 5.49 17.56 -9.94
C LYS A 142 4.37 16.90 -10.74
N TYR A 143 3.50 16.17 -10.08
CA TYR A 143 2.26 15.65 -10.64
C TYR A 143 1.13 15.73 -9.62
N PHE A 144 -0.07 15.72 -10.12
CA PHE A 144 -1.29 15.76 -9.33
C PHE A 144 -2.24 14.67 -9.78
N VAL A 145 -2.89 13.98 -8.84
CA VAL A 145 -3.88 12.94 -9.12
C VAL A 145 -5.24 13.38 -8.60
N SER A 146 -6.25 13.40 -9.48
CA SER A 146 -7.65 13.59 -9.11
C SER A 146 -8.29 12.23 -8.84
N MET A 147 -9.18 12.14 -7.85
CA MET A 147 -10.14 11.04 -7.84
C MET A 147 -11.01 11.13 -9.10
N GLY A 148 -11.17 10.02 -9.82
CA GLY A 148 -12.15 9.85 -10.88
C GLY A 148 -13.43 9.24 -10.32
N SER A 149 -13.32 8.05 -9.74
CA SER A 149 -14.40 7.38 -8.99
C SER A 149 -13.81 6.59 -7.85
N HIS A 150 -14.44 6.66 -6.68
CA HIS A 150 -14.17 5.72 -5.59
C HIS A 150 -15.03 4.45 -5.76
N HIS A 151 -15.00 3.53 -4.81
CA HIS A 151 -15.87 2.34 -4.81
C HIS A 151 -17.37 2.68 -4.69
N ASP A 152 -17.71 3.94 -4.41
CA ASP A 152 -19.07 4.45 -4.27
C ASP A 152 -19.82 4.66 -5.59
N ASN A 153 -19.19 4.29 -6.71
CA ASN A 153 -19.77 4.36 -8.05
C ASN A 153 -20.29 5.77 -8.43
N PHE A 154 -19.69 6.81 -7.86
CA PHE A 154 -20.00 8.19 -8.22
C PHE A 154 -18.82 8.79 -9.01
N PHE A 155 -19.11 9.27 -10.23
CA PHE A 155 -18.07 9.74 -11.14
C PHE A 155 -17.82 11.24 -11.00
N LEU A 156 -16.56 11.61 -10.86
CA LEU A 156 -16.16 13.01 -10.75
C LEU A 156 -15.91 13.66 -12.13
N TRP A 157 -16.04 12.90 -13.22
CA TRP A 157 -15.89 13.38 -14.60
C TRP A 157 -17.23 13.49 -15.34
N ASN A 158 -17.23 14.19 -16.49
CA ASN A 158 -18.40 14.34 -17.34
C ASN A 158 -18.66 13.07 -18.17
N SER A 159 -19.12 12.02 -17.49
CA SER A 159 -19.48 10.76 -18.16
C SER A 159 -20.77 10.88 -18.95
N LYS A 160 -20.80 10.20 -20.13
CA LYS A 160 -22.01 9.97 -20.94
C LYS A 160 -22.60 8.59 -20.69
N LEU A 161 -21.82 7.69 -20.09
CA LEU A 161 -22.23 6.32 -19.81
C LEU A 161 -22.94 6.19 -18.45
N HIS A 162 -22.59 7.03 -17.49
CA HIS A 162 -23.07 6.95 -16.12
C HIS A 162 -23.72 8.27 -15.66
N LYS A 163 -24.98 8.20 -15.21
CA LYS A 163 -25.71 9.42 -14.81
C LYS A 163 -25.35 9.95 -13.43
N TRP A 164 -24.82 9.09 -12.51
CA TRP A 164 -24.37 9.50 -11.18
C TRP A 164 -22.98 10.11 -11.25
N ASN A 165 -22.94 11.36 -11.70
CA ASN A 165 -21.68 12.08 -11.87
C ASN A 165 -21.77 13.54 -11.39
N ALA A 166 -20.61 14.15 -11.16
CA ALA A 166 -20.46 15.47 -10.58
C ALA A 166 -21.01 16.62 -11.48
N VAL A 167 -21.22 16.37 -12.78
CA VAL A 167 -21.85 17.34 -13.68
C VAL A 167 -23.37 17.35 -13.52
N ASN A 168 -23.96 16.19 -13.31
CA ASN A 168 -25.40 16.03 -13.18
C ASN A 168 -25.91 16.40 -11.78
N MET A 169 -25.10 16.17 -10.74
CA MET A 169 -25.51 16.39 -9.35
C MET A 169 -24.33 16.83 -8.48
N GLY A 170 -24.62 17.18 -7.24
CA GLY A 170 -23.58 17.71 -6.35
C GLY A 170 -23.09 19.09 -6.80
N PRO A 171 -21.79 19.27 -7.07
CA PRO A 171 -21.20 20.55 -7.48
C PRO A 171 -21.63 21.00 -8.87
N LYS A 172 -22.19 20.14 -9.69
CA LYS A 172 -22.58 20.37 -11.10
C LYS A 172 -21.43 20.90 -11.95
N ARG A 173 -20.27 20.30 -11.75
CA ARG A 173 -19.01 20.63 -12.43
C ARG A 173 -18.28 19.36 -12.88
N ASP A 174 -17.52 19.46 -13.95
CA ASP A 174 -16.56 18.44 -14.35
C ASP A 174 -15.31 18.56 -13.46
N VAL A 175 -15.33 17.88 -12.30
CA VAL A 175 -14.27 17.99 -11.28
C VAL A 175 -12.92 17.50 -11.83
N VAL A 176 -12.91 16.38 -12.56
CA VAL A 176 -11.67 15.86 -13.19
C VAL A 176 -11.15 16.85 -14.24
N GLY A 177 -12.03 17.37 -15.09
CA GLY A 177 -11.64 18.34 -16.12
C GLY A 177 -11.15 19.67 -15.57
N ASP A 178 -11.73 20.15 -14.47
CA ASP A 178 -11.30 21.39 -13.82
C ASP A 178 -9.94 21.20 -13.11
N TRP A 179 -9.71 20.08 -12.44
CA TRP A 179 -8.39 19.72 -11.92
C TRP A 179 -7.34 19.60 -13.03
N GLN A 180 -7.69 18.97 -14.15
CA GLN A 180 -6.77 18.84 -15.29
C GLN A 180 -6.35 20.20 -15.84
N LYS A 181 -7.31 21.12 -16.03
CA LYS A 181 -7.03 22.50 -16.50
C LYS A 181 -6.08 23.22 -15.53
N ALA A 182 -6.36 23.13 -14.23
CA ALA A 182 -5.52 23.75 -13.20
C ALA A 182 -4.10 23.16 -13.18
N ALA A 183 -3.96 21.83 -13.27
CA ALA A 183 -2.67 21.16 -13.33
C ALA A 183 -1.86 21.57 -14.55
N LYS A 184 -2.47 21.58 -15.74
CA LYS A 184 -1.82 22.02 -16.99
C LYS A 184 -1.39 23.49 -16.92
N LYS A 185 -2.22 24.39 -16.33
CA LYS A 185 -1.88 25.79 -16.13
C LYS A 185 -0.63 25.96 -15.26
N GLU A 186 -0.47 25.13 -14.24
CA GLU A 186 0.70 25.12 -13.37
C GLU A 186 1.88 24.31 -13.92
N GLY A 187 1.74 23.65 -15.07
CA GLY A 187 2.78 22.81 -15.67
C GLY A 187 3.04 21.50 -14.92
N LEU A 188 2.04 20.99 -14.18
CA LEU A 188 2.09 19.69 -13.53
C LEU A 188 1.56 18.59 -14.46
N ARG A 189 2.13 17.39 -14.36
CA ARG A 189 1.55 16.18 -14.95
C ARG A 189 0.24 15.87 -14.22
N PHE A 190 -0.75 15.36 -14.98
CA PHE A 190 -2.09 15.12 -14.46
C PHE A 190 -2.45 13.64 -14.49
N GLY A 191 -2.81 13.11 -13.33
CA GLY A 191 -3.30 11.74 -13.17
C GLY A 191 -4.75 11.67 -12.72
N VAL A 192 -5.34 10.50 -12.90
CA VAL A 192 -6.66 10.16 -12.36
C VAL A 192 -6.58 8.82 -11.66
N SER A 193 -7.25 8.71 -10.51
CA SER A 193 -7.42 7.45 -9.80
C SER A 193 -8.81 6.87 -9.98
N GLU A 194 -8.90 5.58 -10.22
CA GLU A 194 -10.14 4.82 -10.23
C GLU A 194 -10.10 3.70 -9.18
N HIS A 195 -11.18 3.57 -8.44
CA HIS A 195 -11.41 2.49 -7.48
C HIS A 195 -12.63 1.67 -7.90
N LEU A 196 -13.11 1.92 -9.11
CA LEU A 196 -14.37 1.41 -9.63
C LEU A 196 -14.36 -0.12 -9.80
N GLY A 197 -13.18 -0.71 -10.11
CA GLY A 197 -13.07 -2.15 -10.33
C GLY A 197 -13.67 -3.02 -9.23
N ALA A 198 -13.52 -2.61 -7.98
CA ALA A 198 -14.07 -3.31 -6.82
C ALA A 198 -15.48 -2.86 -6.41
N SER A 199 -16.03 -1.80 -7.00
CA SER A 199 -17.28 -1.16 -6.58
C SER A 199 -18.45 -2.14 -6.49
N PHE A 200 -18.56 -3.06 -7.43
CA PHE A 200 -19.70 -3.99 -7.52
C PHE A 200 -19.89 -4.82 -6.23
N THR A 201 -18.84 -5.47 -5.76
CA THR A 201 -18.88 -6.30 -4.54
C THR A 201 -18.79 -5.46 -3.27
N TRP A 202 -18.06 -4.34 -3.33
CA TRP A 202 -17.91 -3.43 -2.21
C TRP A 202 -19.24 -2.79 -1.78
N PHE A 203 -20.12 -2.47 -2.73
CA PHE A 203 -21.39 -1.78 -2.45
C PHE A 203 -22.54 -2.72 -2.07
N GLN A 204 -22.37 -4.04 -2.13
CA GLN A 204 -23.43 -5.02 -1.83
C GLN A 204 -24.13 -4.86 -0.47
N PRO A 205 -23.51 -4.35 0.62
CA PRO A 205 -24.22 -4.07 1.86
C PRO A 205 -25.45 -3.16 1.69
N ALA A 206 -25.48 -2.29 0.66
CA ALA A 206 -26.63 -1.43 0.36
C ALA A 206 -27.92 -2.20 -0.03
N HIS A 207 -27.80 -3.45 -0.45
CA HIS A 207 -28.94 -4.33 -0.72
C HIS A 207 -29.47 -5.06 0.53
N GLY A 208 -28.86 -4.84 1.69
CA GLY A 208 -29.19 -5.51 2.95
C GLY A 208 -30.35 -4.86 3.69
N SER A 209 -30.41 -5.18 4.98
CA SER A 209 -31.35 -4.62 5.95
C SER A 209 -30.77 -4.75 7.35
N ASP A 210 -31.33 -4.05 8.33
CA ASP A 210 -31.02 -4.28 9.72
C ASP A 210 -31.36 -5.71 10.14
N LYS A 211 -30.52 -6.31 10.97
CA LYS A 211 -30.72 -7.66 11.54
C LYS A 211 -31.57 -7.63 12.83
N ALA A 212 -31.62 -6.48 13.50
CA ALA A 212 -32.30 -6.29 14.77
C ALA A 212 -32.86 -4.86 14.90
N GLY A 213 -33.74 -4.64 15.88
CA GLY A 213 -34.32 -3.33 16.17
C GLY A 213 -35.59 -3.01 15.39
N PRO A 214 -36.09 -1.76 15.48
CA PRO A 214 -37.39 -1.37 14.93
C PRO A 214 -37.52 -1.48 13.41
N LYS A 215 -36.42 -1.44 12.69
CA LYS A 215 -36.30 -1.52 11.21
C LYS A 215 -35.77 -2.88 10.74
N ALA A 216 -35.72 -3.90 11.61
CA ALA A 216 -35.22 -5.23 11.25
C ALA A 216 -35.96 -5.78 10.03
N GLY A 217 -35.21 -6.24 9.02
CA GLY A 217 -35.74 -6.79 7.77
C GLY A 217 -36.30 -5.76 6.78
N VAL A 218 -36.30 -4.45 7.12
CA VAL A 218 -36.68 -3.41 6.16
C VAL A 218 -35.49 -3.19 5.21
N PRO A 219 -35.67 -3.42 3.89
CA PRO A 219 -34.56 -3.26 2.94
C PRO A 219 -33.99 -1.84 2.95
N TYR A 220 -32.70 -1.74 2.84
CA TYR A 220 -32.06 -0.45 2.58
C TYR A 220 -32.38 0.04 1.16
N ASP A 221 -32.17 1.32 0.89
CA ASP A 221 -32.54 1.97 -0.37
C ASP A 221 -31.79 1.43 -1.59
N GLY A 222 -30.61 0.83 -1.40
CA GLY A 222 -29.86 0.16 -2.47
C GLY A 222 -30.56 -1.10 -3.02
N ALA A 223 -31.53 -1.67 -2.29
CA ALA A 223 -32.33 -2.79 -2.78
C ALA A 223 -33.41 -2.35 -3.78
N ASP A 224 -33.70 -1.05 -3.91
CA ASP A 224 -34.66 -0.53 -4.89
C ASP A 224 -34.08 -0.61 -6.31
N PRO A 225 -34.70 -1.36 -7.24
CA PRO A 225 -34.24 -1.50 -8.62
C PRO A 225 -34.06 -0.16 -9.37
N LYS A 226 -34.74 0.89 -8.93
CA LYS A 226 -34.63 2.23 -9.52
C LYS A 226 -33.23 2.85 -9.38
N TYR A 227 -32.45 2.40 -8.40
CA TYR A 227 -31.13 2.95 -8.09
C TYR A 227 -29.97 1.97 -8.36
N GLN A 228 -30.25 0.87 -9.08
CA GLN A 228 -29.23 -0.14 -9.41
C GLN A 228 -28.07 0.40 -10.26
N ASP A 229 -28.24 1.49 -10.93
CA ASP A 229 -27.16 2.19 -11.63
C ASP A 229 -26.17 2.89 -10.70
N LEU A 230 -26.57 3.18 -9.42
CA LEU A 230 -25.65 3.63 -8.39
C LEU A 230 -25.13 2.46 -7.54
N TYR A 231 -26.07 1.64 -7.01
CA TYR A 231 -25.77 0.61 -6.03
C TYR A 231 -25.41 -0.75 -6.65
N HIS A 232 -25.38 -0.83 -7.97
CA HIS A 232 -25.32 -2.05 -8.78
C HIS A 232 -26.57 -2.92 -8.60
N PHE A 233 -26.62 -4.04 -9.28
CA PHE A 233 -27.58 -5.09 -9.03
C PHE A 233 -27.04 -6.07 -7.96
N PRO A 234 -27.93 -6.85 -7.31
CA PRO A 234 -27.48 -7.82 -6.31
C PRO A 234 -26.49 -8.83 -6.90
N ALA A 235 -25.37 -9.05 -6.19
CA ALA A 235 -24.39 -10.04 -6.59
C ALA A 235 -24.91 -11.47 -6.39
N GLU A 236 -24.47 -12.39 -7.21
CA GLU A 236 -24.70 -13.82 -6.98
C GLU A 236 -24.11 -14.25 -5.64
N PRO A 237 -24.73 -15.21 -4.92
CA PRO A 237 -24.31 -15.57 -3.55
C PRO A 237 -22.83 -15.98 -3.41
N GLY A 238 -22.18 -16.42 -4.49
CA GLY A 238 -20.78 -16.81 -4.53
C GLY A 238 -19.82 -15.70 -4.92
N ASP A 239 -20.28 -14.58 -5.43
CA ASP A 239 -19.47 -13.45 -5.90
C ASP A 239 -19.14 -12.49 -4.74
N LYS A 240 -18.14 -12.86 -3.94
CA LYS A 240 -17.71 -12.15 -2.72
C LYS A 240 -16.25 -11.67 -2.77
N GLY A 241 -15.57 -11.83 -3.89
CA GLY A 241 -14.19 -11.39 -4.09
C GLY A 241 -14.06 -9.86 -4.09
N TRP A 242 -12.83 -9.38 -3.99
CA TRP A 242 -12.55 -7.95 -4.19
C TRP A 242 -13.03 -7.50 -5.56
N TYR A 243 -12.68 -8.24 -6.60
CA TYR A 243 -13.21 -8.06 -7.94
C TYR A 243 -14.29 -9.09 -8.24
N SER A 244 -15.39 -8.62 -8.83
CA SER A 244 -16.50 -9.48 -9.27
C SER A 244 -16.12 -10.32 -10.48
N ASN A 245 -16.61 -11.56 -10.51
CA ASN A 245 -16.53 -12.42 -11.71
C ASN A 245 -17.68 -12.17 -12.71
N ASN A 246 -18.55 -11.22 -12.45
CA ASN A 246 -19.69 -10.92 -13.31
C ASN A 246 -19.25 -10.26 -14.62
N PRO A 247 -19.46 -10.91 -15.79
CA PRO A 247 -18.98 -10.37 -17.06
C PRO A 247 -19.66 -9.06 -17.47
N LYS A 248 -20.91 -8.82 -17.06
CA LYS A 248 -21.60 -7.56 -17.37
C LYS A 248 -20.94 -6.41 -16.62
N TRP A 249 -20.55 -6.63 -15.36
CA TRP A 249 -19.83 -5.63 -14.59
C TRP A 249 -18.44 -5.38 -15.17
N GLN A 250 -17.71 -6.43 -15.55
CA GLN A 250 -16.40 -6.30 -16.16
C GLN A 250 -16.44 -5.50 -17.46
N GLN A 251 -17.47 -5.74 -18.31
CA GLN A 251 -17.69 -4.97 -19.54
C GLN A 251 -18.01 -3.50 -19.24
N GLN A 252 -18.92 -3.25 -18.31
CA GLN A 252 -19.31 -1.89 -17.91
C GLN A 252 -18.12 -1.11 -17.38
N TRP A 253 -17.34 -1.69 -16.46
CA TRP A 253 -16.12 -1.10 -15.94
C TRP A 253 -15.14 -0.73 -17.05
N TYR A 254 -14.93 -1.66 -18.00
CA TYR A 254 -14.02 -1.42 -19.11
C TYR A 254 -14.45 -0.22 -19.96
N GLU A 255 -15.72 -0.13 -20.30
CA GLU A 255 -16.28 0.96 -21.10
C GLU A 255 -16.19 2.31 -20.38
N GLU A 256 -16.51 2.34 -19.08
CA GLU A 256 -16.50 3.55 -18.27
C GLU A 256 -15.08 4.07 -18.03
N ILE A 257 -14.11 3.20 -17.72
CA ILE A 257 -12.72 3.64 -17.56
C ILE A 257 -12.07 3.98 -18.89
N LYS A 258 -12.45 3.29 -19.98
CA LYS A 258 -12.03 3.66 -21.33
C LYS A 258 -12.54 5.06 -21.70
N GLU A 259 -13.81 5.40 -21.39
CA GLU A 259 -14.34 6.75 -21.58
C GLU A 259 -13.50 7.79 -20.82
N LEU A 260 -13.14 7.53 -19.58
CA LEU A 260 -12.29 8.40 -18.78
C LEU A 260 -10.92 8.61 -19.44
N VAL A 261 -10.26 7.52 -19.83
CA VAL A 261 -8.94 7.56 -20.48
C VAL A 261 -8.97 8.32 -21.81
N ASP A 262 -9.97 8.06 -22.65
CA ASP A 262 -10.08 8.67 -23.96
C ASP A 262 -10.39 10.17 -23.89
N ASN A 263 -11.27 10.57 -22.97
CA ASN A 263 -11.71 11.95 -22.84
C ASN A 263 -10.68 12.87 -22.18
N TYR A 264 -9.95 12.36 -21.17
CA TYR A 264 -9.03 13.19 -20.38
C TYR A 264 -7.57 12.93 -20.67
N GLN A 265 -7.23 11.79 -21.29
CA GLN A 265 -5.85 11.44 -21.65
C GLN A 265 -4.86 11.70 -20.51
N PRO A 266 -5.06 11.10 -19.33
CA PRO A 266 -4.21 11.39 -18.18
C PRO A 266 -2.77 10.93 -18.40
N ASP A 267 -1.80 11.59 -17.75
CA ASP A 267 -0.40 11.17 -17.71
C ASP A 267 -0.19 9.99 -16.74
N LEU A 268 -1.15 9.74 -15.85
CA LEU A 268 -1.14 8.64 -14.89
C LEU A 268 -2.57 8.14 -14.66
N LEU A 269 -2.77 6.84 -14.77
CA LEU A 269 -3.98 6.14 -14.32
C LEU A 269 -3.63 5.25 -13.14
N TYR A 270 -4.23 5.55 -11.97
CA TYR A 270 -4.13 4.73 -10.77
C TYR A 270 -5.36 3.84 -10.64
N THR A 271 -5.15 2.57 -10.33
CA THR A 271 -6.20 1.62 -9.96
C THR A 271 -5.98 1.12 -8.55
N ASP A 272 -6.99 1.21 -7.69
CA ASP A 272 -6.94 0.65 -6.35
C ASP A 272 -7.03 -0.88 -6.36
N GLY A 273 -6.12 -1.54 -5.64
CA GLY A 273 -5.95 -2.99 -5.65
C GLY A 273 -4.96 -3.47 -6.72
N GLY A 274 -5.09 -4.70 -7.18
CA GLY A 274 -4.26 -5.27 -8.26
C GLY A 274 -4.78 -4.87 -9.65
N VAL A 275 -4.22 -5.48 -10.70
CA VAL A 275 -4.77 -5.38 -12.07
C VAL A 275 -6.23 -5.85 -12.03
N PRO A 276 -7.20 -5.02 -12.44
CA PRO A 276 -8.61 -5.32 -12.30
C PRO A 276 -8.99 -6.69 -12.84
N PHE A 277 -9.80 -7.40 -12.07
CA PHE A 277 -10.30 -8.75 -12.34
C PHE A 277 -9.21 -9.84 -12.49
N SER A 278 -7.93 -9.49 -12.38
CA SER A 278 -6.78 -10.41 -12.54
C SER A 278 -6.79 -11.21 -13.86
N ASN A 279 -7.44 -10.68 -14.89
CA ASN A 279 -7.65 -11.34 -16.19
C ASN A 279 -7.31 -10.41 -17.38
N GLU A 280 -7.77 -10.78 -18.57
CA GLU A 280 -7.55 -10.01 -19.80
C GLU A 280 -8.22 -8.63 -19.78
N VAL A 281 -9.32 -8.44 -19.07
CA VAL A 281 -10.06 -7.16 -19.02
C VAL A 281 -9.17 -6.05 -18.48
N GLY A 282 -8.54 -6.27 -17.30
CA GLY A 282 -7.62 -5.29 -16.72
C GLY A 282 -6.39 -5.05 -17.59
N ARG A 283 -5.81 -6.12 -18.18
CA ARG A 283 -4.67 -5.99 -19.07
C ARG A 283 -5.02 -5.25 -20.36
N SER A 284 -6.25 -5.42 -20.89
CA SER A 284 -6.74 -4.68 -22.05
C SER A 284 -6.83 -3.17 -21.80
N MET A 285 -7.20 -2.77 -20.57
CA MET A 285 -7.19 -1.36 -20.19
C MET A 285 -5.76 -0.80 -20.13
N ILE A 286 -4.81 -1.56 -19.60
CA ILE A 286 -3.40 -1.14 -19.59
C ILE A 286 -2.87 -1.00 -21.02
N ALA A 287 -3.10 -1.99 -21.88
CA ALA A 287 -2.71 -1.95 -23.29
C ALA A 287 -3.36 -0.78 -24.04
N HIS A 288 -4.66 -0.52 -23.78
CA HIS A 288 -5.37 0.62 -24.34
C HIS A 288 -4.74 1.96 -23.94
N LEU A 289 -4.48 2.16 -22.63
CA LEU A 289 -3.85 3.36 -22.10
C LEU A 289 -2.47 3.60 -22.74
N TYR A 290 -1.64 2.56 -22.80
CA TYR A 290 -0.29 2.65 -23.37
C TYR A 290 -0.33 2.92 -24.88
N ASN A 291 -1.17 2.23 -25.63
CA ASN A 291 -1.31 2.43 -27.07
C ASN A 291 -1.86 3.82 -27.41
N ALA A 292 -2.91 4.27 -26.73
CA ALA A 292 -3.48 5.60 -26.91
C ALA A 292 -2.47 6.70 -26.63
N ASN A 293 -1.60 6.51 -25.63
CA ASN A 293 -0.51 7.43 -25.36
C ASN A 293 0.61 7.33 -26.39
N ALA A 294 1.09 6.13 -26.71
CA ALA A 294 2.16 5.91 -27.68
C ALA A 294 1.79 6.51 -29.08
N ALA A 295 0.53 6.38 -29.52
CA ALA A 295 0.05 6.95 -30.77
C ALA A 295 0.26 8.48 -30.84
N ARG A 296 0.13 9.18 -29.73
CA ARG A 296 0.39 10.64 -29.64
C ARG A 296 1.89 10.99 -29.63
N HIS A 297 2.75 10.00 -29.39
CA HIS A 297 4.20 10.17 -29.24
C HIS A 297 4.99 9.39 -30.30
N GLY A 298 4.43 9.16 -31.49
CA GLY A 298 5.10 8.53 -32.62
C GLY A 298 4.89 7.02 -32.77
N GLY A 299 3.98 6.42 -32.00
CA GLY A 299 3.45 5.07 -32.22
C GLY A 299 4.33 3.89 -31.78
N LYS A 300 5.45 4.13 -31.11
CA LYS A 300 6.36 3.08 -30.64
C LYS A 300 6.27 2.86 -29.13
N ALA A 301 6.52 1.61 -28.69
CA ALA A 301 6.49 1.26 -27.25
C ALA A 301 7.47 2.10 -26.42
N GLU A 302 8.64 2.39 -26.93
CA GLU A 302 9.67 3.22 -26.29
C GLU A 302 9.28 4.68 -26.08
N ASN A 303 8.26 5.14 -26.80
CA ASN A 303 7.76 6.52 -26.74
C ASN A 303 6.54 6.65 -25.81
N THR A 304 6.19 5.59 -25.07
CA THR A 304 5.10 5.63 -24.09
C THR A 304 5.46 6.56 -22.94
N ASP A 305 4.69 7.65 -22.78
CA ASP A 305 4.93 8.73 -21.79
C ASP A 305 3.81 8.80 -20.74
N VAL A 306 3.22 7.66 -20.41
CA VAL A 306 2.11 7.53 -19.45
C VAL A 306 2.44 6.46 -18.40
N ILE A 307 1.88 6.64 -17.20
CA ILE A 307 2.00 5.70 -16.09
C ILE A 307 0.66 4.97 -15.89
N TYR A 308 0.72 3.65 -15.77
CA TYR A 308 -0.29 2.87 -15.07
C TYR A 308 0.28 2.42 -13.73
N THR A 309 -0.50 2.56 -12.65
CA THR A 309 -0.07 2.16 -11.31
C THR A 309 -1.17 1.42 -10.57
N CYS A 310 -0.81 0.34 -9.88
CA CYS A 310 -1.68 -0.46 -9.03
C CYS A 310 -0.84 -1.20 -7.96
N LYS A 311 -1.49 -1.83 -6.98
CA LYS A 311 -0.82 -2.48 -5.84
C LYS A 311 -0.13 -3.81 -6.19
N GLN A 312 -0.36 -4.35 -7.39
CA GLN A 312 0.25 -5.61 -7.83
C GLN A 312 1.71 -5.41 -8.24
N GLU A 313 2.60 -6.29 -7.81
CA GLU A 313 3.99 -6.32 -8.27
C GLU A 313 4.07 -6.57 -9.79
N SER A 314 4.93 -5.81 -10.49
CA SER A 314 4.85 -5.71 -11.95
C SER A 314 6.07 -6.21 -12.71
N LYS A 315 7.22 -6.32 -12.08
CA LYS A 315 8.52 -6.53 -12.76
C LYS A 315 8.78 -5.51 -13.90
N GLY A 316 8.27 -4.28 -13.76
CA GLY A 316 8.47 -3.19 -14.71
C GLY A 316 7.40 -3.01 -15.79
N MET A 317 6.36 -3.87 -15.84
CA MET A 317 5.23 -3.74 -16.79
C MET A 317 4.31 -2.56 -16.49
N TRP A 318 4.29 -2.13 -15.25
CA TRP A 318 3.60 -0.94 -14.70
C TRP A 318 4.32 -0.51 -13.41
N ILE A 319 3.85 0.55 -12.79
CA ILE A 319 4.39 1.02 -11.51
C ILE A 319 3.64 0.32 -10.36
N GLN A 320 4.38 -0.38 -9.51
CA GLN A 320 3.81 -0.92 -8.27
C GLN A 320 3.55 0.20 -7.28
N ASP A 321 2.36 0.22 -6.69
CA ASP A 321 2.00 1.10 -5.59
C ASP A 321 1.94 0.35 -4.26
N LEU A 322 2.36 1.00 -3.17
CA LEU A 322 2.28 0.48 -1.80
C LEU A 322 1.43 1.40 -0.94
N GLU A 323 0.21 0.98 -0.64
CA GLU A 323 -0.66 1.75 0.24
C GLU A 323 -0.07 1.90 1.65
N ARG A 324 0.10 3.16 2.08
CA ARG A 324 0.65 3.51 3.40
C ARG A 324 1.89 2.68 3.74
N GLY A 325 2.73 2.45 2.74
CA GLY A 325 3.79 1.49 2.81
C GLY A 325 5.16 2.04 2.44
N VAL A 326 6.16 1.23 2.64
CA VAL A 326 7.55 1.51 2.24
C VAL A 326 8.21 0.25 1.73
N MET A 327 9.29 0.39 0.97
CA MET A 327 10.16 -0.72 0.60
C MET A 327 11.27 -0.90 1.63
N ALA A 328 11.71 -2.14 1.86
CA ALA A 328 12.83 -2.43 2.76
C ALA A 328 14.17 -1.92 2.21
N GLY A 329 14.33 -1.86 0.88
CA GLY A 329 15.56 -1.44 0.22
C GLY A 329 15.32 -0.87 -1.19
N ILE A 330 16.40 -0.62 -1.92
CA ILE A 330 16.35 -0.12 -3.29
C ILE A 330 15.66 -1.15 -4.19
N ARG A 331 14.67 -0.71 -4.98
CA ARG A 331 14.01 -1.55 -5.98
C ARG A 331 14.62 -1.31 -7.37
N PRO A 332 14.74 -2.36 -8.20
CA PRO A 332 15.27 -2.23 -9.56
C PRO A 332 14.34 -1.43 -10.48
N TYR A 333 13.03 -1.54 -10.26
CA TYR A 333 12.01 -0.78 -10.99
C TYR A 333 11.47 0.36 -10.14
N PRO A 334 11.13 1.51 -10.75
CA PRO A 334 10.42 2.58 -10.05
C PRO A 334 9.11 2.07 -9.43
N TRP A 335 8.75 2.64 -8.31
CA TRP A 335 7.55 2.30 -7.56
C TRP A 335 6.95 3.55 -6.94
N GLN A 336 5.76 3.47 -6.39
CA GLN A 336 5.07 4.56 -5.73
C GLN A 336 4.61 4.12 -4.34
N THR A 337 4.50 5.04 -3.43
CA THR A 337 3.69 4.93 -2.21
C THR A 337 2.58 5.94 -2.29
N ASP A 338 1.36 5.48 -2.07
CA ASP A 338 0.22 6.33 -1.79
C ASP A 338 -0.04 6.39 -0.27
N THR A 339 -0.20 7.58 0.26
CA THR A 339 -0.54 7.79 1.67
C THR A 339 -1.26 9.13 1.86
N SER A 340 -1.64 9.44 3.10
CA SER A 340 -2.40 10.64 3.43
C SER A 340 -1.84 11.36 4.67
N ILE A 341 -1.88 12.68 4.66
CA ILE A 341 -1.61 13.45 5.88
C ILE A 341 -2.70 13.27 6.95
N GLY A 342 -3.88 12.74 6.57
CA GLY A 342 -5.01 12.48 7.45
C GLY A 342 -5.64 11.11 7.19
N ASP A 343 -6.98 11.02 7.32
CA ASP A 343 -7.75 9.90 6.78
C ASP A 343 -7.80 9.99 5.24
N TRP A 344 -8.32 8.97 4.54
CA TRP A 344 -8.46 9.08 3.08
C TRP A 344 -9.50 10.13 2.70
N TYR A 345 -10.72 10.03 3.22
CA TYR A 345 -11.72 11.10 3.14
C TYR A 345 -11.72 11.93 4.42
N TYR A 346 -12.27 13.15 4.34
CA TYR A 346 -12.31 14.09 5.47
C TYR A 346 -12.98 13.47 6.70
N ASN A 347 -12.25 13.48 7.81
CA ASN A 347 -12.68 12.99 9.10
C ASN A 347 -12.39 14.04 10.17
N LYS A 348 -13.45 14.67 10.70
CA LYS A 348 -13.34 15.75 11.69
C LYS A 348 -12.62 15.38 12.98
N ASN A 349 -12.47 14.07 13.26
CA ASN A 349 -11.83 13.55 14.47
C ASN A 349 -10.40 13.05 14.21
N TRP A 350 -9.89 13.14 12.97
CA TRP A 350 -8.56 12.67 12.62
C TRP A 350 -7.52 13.75 12.86
N LYS A 351 -6.36 13.37 13.36
CA LYS A 351 -5.23 14.26 13.53
C LYS A 351 -4.34 14.20 12.30
N TYR A 352 -3.92 15.36 11.80
CA TYR A 352 -2.98 15.43 10.69
C TYR A 352 -1.57 15.00 11.11
N ARG A 353 -0.87 14.34 10.20
CA ARG A 353 0.56 14.11 10.28
C ARG A 353 1.29 15.42 9.93
N GLY A 354 2.41 15.68 10.61
CA GLY A 354 3.22 16.87 10.39
C GLY A 354 4.08 16.82 9.13
N ALA A 355 4.62 17.96 8.74
CA ALA A 355 5.55 18.05 7.61
C ALA A 355 6.85 17.28 7.85
N ASP A 356 7.29 17.13 9.09
CA ASP A 356 8.43 16.28 9.50
C ASP A 356 8.26 14.86 9.01
N TRP A 357 7.10 14.25 9.26
CA TRP A 357 6.79 12.90 8.82
C TRP A 357 6.77 12.80 7.28
N VAL A 358 6.08 13.73 6.59
CA VAL A 358 6.00 13.73 5.12
C VAL A 358 7.38 13.84 4.48
N ILE A 359 8.23 14.75 4.98
CA ILE A 359 9.57 14.99 4.47
C ILE A 359 10.47 13.76 4.69
N GLN A 360 10.45 13.17 5.87
CA GLN A 360 11.24 11.97 6.16
C GLN A 360 10.80 10.79 5.29
N MET A 361 9.49 10.60 5.09
CA MET A 361 8.93 9.61 4.16
C MET A 361 9.40 9.86 2.73
N LEU A 362 9.31 11.10 2.23
CA LEU A 362 9.76 11.47 0.88
C LEU A 362 11.23 11.12 0.67
N VAL A 363 12.09 11.48 1.61
CA VAL A 363 13.54 11.22 1.52
C VAL A 363 13.82 9.71 1.48
N ASP A 364 13.19 8.93 2.35
CA ASP A 364 13.39 7.47 2.38
C ASP A 364 12.90 6.78 1.10
N ILE A 365 11.70 7.15 0.63
CA ILE A 365 11.09 6.60 -0.58
C ILE A 365 11.97 6.90 -1.80
N VAL A 366 12.44 8.14 -1.96
CA VAL A 366 13.30 8.56 -3.08
C VAL A 366 14.65 7.84 -3.05
N ALA A 367 15.24 7.65 -1.88
CA ALA A 367 16.47 6.89 -1.71
C ALA A 367 16.33 5.42 -2.15
N LYS A 368 15.11 4.88 -2.19
CA LYS A 368 14.78 3.50 -2.56
C LYS A 368 14.21 3.33 -3.98
N ASN A 369 14.35 4.36 -4.84
CA ASN A 369 13.82 4.41 -6.22
C ASN A 369 12.32 4.63 -6.33
N GLY A 370 11.68 5.22 -5.33
CA GLY A 370 10.24 5.43 -5.27
C GLY A 370 9.82 6.88 -5.49
N ASN A 371 8.51 7.05 -5.67
CA ASN A 371 7.79 8.33 -5.64
C ASN A 371 6.78 8.32 -4.51
N LEU A 372 6.59 9.46 -3.87
CA LEU A 372 5.52 9.67 -2.87
C LEU A 372 4.31 10.34 -3.53
N LEU A 373 3.15 9.71 -3.43
CA LEU A 373 1.85 10.30 -3.74
C LEU A 373 1.12 10.56 -2.42
N ILE A 374 1.04 11.83 -2.02
CA ILE A 374 0.47 12.22 -0.73
C ILE A 374 -0.92 12.83 -0.89
N ASN A 375 -1.93 12.23 -0.27
CA ASN A 375 -3.28 12.80 -0.22
C ASN A 375 -3.32 13.99 0.74
N VAL A 376 -3.79 15.11 0.24
CA VAL A 376 -4.11 16.32 1.02
C VAL A 376 -5.61 16.39 1.19
N VAL A 377 -6.07 16.09 2.39
CA VAL A 377 -7.48 15.87 2.69
C VAL A 377 -8.29 17.17 2.56
N GLN A 378 -9.35 17.14 1.73
CA GLN A 378 -10.23 18.27 1.51
C GLN A 378 -11.54 18.12 2.30
N ARG A 379 -12.02 19.25 2.83
CA ARG A 379 -13.35 19.35 3.44
C ARG A 379 -14.45 19.16 2.38
N PRO A 380 -15.70 18.87 2.79
CA PRO A 380 -16.82 18.74 1.85
C PRO A 380 -17.03 19.94 0.94
N ASP A 381 -16.76 21.16 1.46
CA ASP A 381 -16.88 22.41 0.70
C ASP A 381 -15.71 22.69 -0.26
N GLY A 382 -14.69 21.81 -0.27
CA GLY A 382 -13.51 21.92 -1.12
C GLY A 382 -12.36 22.73 -0.55
N SER A 383 -12.52 23.33 0.64
CA SER A 383 -11.43 24.00 1.35
C SER A 383 -10.48 23.00 2.03
N LEU A 384 -9.33 23.47 2.47
CA LEU A 384 -8.42 22.77 3.37
C LEU A 384 -8.58 23.27 4.80
N ASP A 385 -8.26 22.41 5.78
CA ASP A 385 -8.07 22.86 7.15
C ASP A 385 -6.75 23.65 7.28
N PRO A 386 -6.67 24.63 8.21
CA PRO A 386 -5.43 25.38 8.45
C PRO A 386 -4.21 24.52 8.71
N GLU A 387 -4.38 23.41 9.40
CA GLU A 387 -3.33 22.44 9.71
C GLU A 387 -2.77 21.79 8.42
N ALA A 388 -3.62 21.45 7.46
CA ALA A 388 -3.20 20.91 6.17
C ALA A 388 -2.45 21.98 5.35
N GLU A 389 -2.91 23.23 5.34
CA GLU A 389 -2.20 24.35 4.70
C GLU A 389 -0.83 24.62 5.36
N GLN A 390 -0.73 24.48 6.68
CA GLN A 390 0.54 24.59 7.41
C GLN A 390 1.54 23.51 7.00
N VAL A 391 1.09 22.25 6.88
CA VAL A 391 1.95 21.13 6.39
C VAL A 391 2.50 21.47 4.99
N LEU A 392 1.65 21.94 4.08
CA LEU A 392 2.06 22.32 2.72
C LEU A 392 3.06 23.49 2.72
N ALA A 393 2.86 24.48 3.58
CA ALA A 393 3.76 25.63 3.72
C ALA A 393 5.15 25.22 4.24
N GLU A 394 5.18 24.31 5.21
CA GLU A 394 6.44 23.77 5.75
C GLU A 394 7.16 22.87 4.74
N MET A 395 6.43 22.04 3.98
CA MET A 395 6.99 21.30 2.85
C MET A 395 7.60 22.25 1.81
N ALA A 396 6.90 23.33 1.46
CA ALA A 396 7.39 24.32 0.50
C ALA A 396 8.70 24.97 0.96
N ALA A 397 8.80 25.35 2.23
CA ALA A 397 10.01 25.92 2.80
C ALA A 397 11.19 24.94 2.76
N TRP A 398 10.94 23.68 3.07
CA TRP A 398 11.97 22.63 3.03
C TRP A 398 12.43 22.31 1.61
N ILE A 399 11.48 22.17 0.67
CA ILE A 399 11.76 21.89 -0.76
C ILE A 399 12.55 23.00 -1.41
N ALA A 400 12.28 24.27 -1.06
CA ALA A 400 13.05 25.40 -1.58
C ALA A 400 14.56 25.30 -1.29
N ILE A 401 14.93 24.62 -0.21
CA ILE A 401 16.33 24.40 0.20
C ILE A 401 16.86 23.08 -0.33
N ASN A 402 16.11 21.98 -0.18
CA ASN A 402 16.62 20.63 -0.37
C ASN A 402 16.16 19.98 -1.70
N GLY A 403 15.35 20.67 -2.51
CA GLY A 403 14.74 20.10 -3.72
C GLY A 403 15.74 19.58 -4.75
N GLU A 404 16.95 20.16 -4.85
CA GLU A 404 17.98 19.67 -5.75
C GLU A 404 18.47 18.24 -5.38
N ALA A 405 18.38 17.88 -4.10
CA ALA A 405 18.77 16.57 -3.59
C ALA A 405 17.63 15.53 -3.72
N ILE A 406 16.42 15.95 -4.10
CA ILE A 406 15.24 15.13 -4.31
C ILE A 406 14.98 14.89 -5.80
N TYR A 407 14.70 15.97 -6.55
CA TYR A 407 14.27 15.88 -7.94
C TYR A 407 15.41 15.50 -8.89
N GLU A 408 15.06 14.71 -9.93
CA GLU A 408 16.01 14.25 -10.95
C GLU A 408 17.19 13.43 -10.37
N THR A 409 17.00 12.90 -9.16
CA THR A 409 18.00 12.03 -8.53
C THR A 409 17.71 10.56 -8.79
N ARG A 410 18.71 9.73 -8.54
CA ARG A 410 18.60 8.26 -8.58
C ARG A 410 19.13 7.70 -7.25
N PRO A 411 18.78 6.45 -6.90
CA PRO A 411 19.41 5.79 -5.78
C PRO A 411 20.92 5.68 -5.96
N TRP A 412 21.61 5.79 -4.83
CA TRP A 412 23.06 5.51 -4.79
C TRP A 412 23.32 4.00 -4.74
N LEU A 413 24.42 3.53 -4.17
CA LEU A 413 24.77 2.11 -4.02
C LEU A 413 23.89 1.42 -2.98
N ILE A 414 23.56 2.14 -1.91
CA ILE A 414 22.64 1.75 -0.85
C ILE A 414 21.66 2.89 -0.58
N HIS A 415 20.50 2.61 -0.02
CA HIS A 415 19.52 3.65 0.30
C HIS A 415 19.89 4.49 1.51
N GLY A 416 20.68 3.96 2.44
CA GLY A 416 21.06 4.68 3.63
C GLY A 416 21.76 3.82 4.68
N GLU A 417 22.09 4.45 5.80
CA GLU A 417 22.60 3.82 7.02
C GLU A 417 21.88 4.39 8.23
N GLY A 418 22.01 3.75 9.38
CA GLY A 418 21.43 4.19 10.65
C GLY A 418 20.68 3.07 11.36
N PRO A 419 20.13 3.37 12.56
CA PRO A 419 19.50 2.36 13.40
C PRO A 419 18.08 1.96 12.96
N VAL A 420 17.36 2.84 12.23
CA VAL A 420 15.97 2.59 11.86
C VAL A 420 15.89 1.80 10.56
N ARG A 421 15.19 0.67 10.61
CA ARG A 421 14.93 -0.18 9.46
C ARG A 421 13.43 -0.27 9.20
N ALA A 422 13.01 0.19 8.04
CA ALA A 422 11.64 0.03 7.62
C ALA A 422 11.40 -1.43 7.20
N LYS A 423 10.33 -2.03 7.71
CA LYS A 423 9.95 -3.44 7.42
C LYS A 423 9.34 -3.51 6.02
N GLY A 424 9.37 -2.90 5.09
CA GLY A 424 8.76 -3.04 3.76
C GLY A 424 7.34 -3.62 3.74
N GLY A 425 6.55 -3.20 2.75
CA GLY A 425 5.18 -3.67 2.53
C GLY A 425 4.11 -2.61 2.77
N HIS A 426 2.86 -3.01 2.51
CA HIS A 426 1.69 -2.15 2.75
C HIS A 426 1.50 -1.90 4.25
N PHE A 427 0.97 -0.72 4.59
CA PHE A 427 0.66 -0.29 5.97
C PHE A 427 1.88 -0.34 6.93
N GLY A 428 3.08 -0.18 6.38
CA GLY A 428 4.36 -0.21 7.12
C GLY A 428 4.98 1.16 7.38
N GLU A 429 4.20 2.24 7.37
CA GLU A 429 4.67 3.64 7.47
C GLU A 429 4.80 4.18 8.92
N ASP A 430 4.35 3.43 9.91
CA ASP A 430 4.31 3.89 11.32
C ASP A 430 5.64 3.63 12.04
N PHE A 431 6.65 4.42 11.71
CA PHE A 431 7.96 4.45 12.38
C PHE A 431 8.54 5.87 12.33
N ALA A 432 9.50 6.14 13.19
CA ALA A 432 10.18 7.45 13.25
C ALA A 432 11.67 7.28 13.03
N TYR A 433 12.24 8.15 12.20
CA TYR A 433 13.69 8.24 12.02
C TYR A 433 14.36 8.97 13.17
N THR A 434 15.64 8.68 13.36
CA THR A 434 16.52 9.36 14.31
C THR A 434 17.50 10.27 13.58
N VAL A 435 18.16 11.16 14.32
CA VAL A 435 19.25 12.01 13.79
C VAL A 435 20.48 11.21 13.30
N LYS A 436 20.56 9.92 13.67
CA LYS A 436 21.63 9.01 13.24
C LYS A 436 21.31 8.27 11.94
N ASP A 437 20.07 8.41 11.42
CA ASP A 437 19.67 7.81 10.17
C ASP A 437 20.12 8.72 9.01
N ILE A 438 20.79 8.14 8.06
CA ILE A 438 21.26 8.80 6.83
C ILE A 438 20.57 8.16 5.63
N ARG A 439 20.13 8.97 4.67
CA ARG A 439 19.59 8.48 3.38
C ARG A 439 20.39 9.10 2.23
N PHE A 440 20.51 8.34 1.13
CA PHE A 440 21.32 8.72 0.00
C PHE A 440 20.54 8.86 -1.29
N THR A 441 20.82 9.93 -2.03
CA THR A 441 20.45 10.10 -3.44
C THR A 441 21.66 10.59 -4.23
N CYS A 442 21.66 10.42 -5.56
CA CYS A 442 22.78 10.91 -6.37
C CYS A 442 22.35 11.47 -7.72
N LYS A 443 23.21 12.32 -8.29
CA LYS A 443 23.17 12.75 -9.70
C LYS A 443 24.46 12.32 -10.37
N GLY A 444 24.38 11.22 -11.14
CA GLY A 444 25.54 10.58 -11.76
C GLY A 444 26.52 10.01 -10.72
N ASP A 445 27.81 10.08 -11.03
CA ASP A 445 28.93 9.57 -10.23
C ASP A 445 29.74 10.69 -9.52
N LYS A 446 29.34 11.94 -9.74
CA LYS A 446 30.07 13.12 -9.23
C LYS A 446 29.35 13.86 -8.11
N THR A 447 28.07 13.59 -7.88
CA THR A 447 27.32 14.26 -6.84
C THR A 447 26.50 13.24 -6.04
N LEU A 448 26.78 13.18 -4.74
CA LEU A 448 26.06 12.39 -3.75
C LEU A 448 25.41 13.34 -2.75
N TYR A 449 24.14 13.10 -2.44
CA TYR A 449 23.46 13.78 -1.35
C TYR A 449 23.28 12.81 -0.20
N ALA A 450 23.65 13.25 1.01
CA ALA A 450 23.47 12.51 2.26
C ALA A 450 22.53 13.31 3.14
N PHE A 451 21.33 12.77 3.36
CA PHE A 451 20.34 13.38 4.26
C PHE A 451 20.53 12.84 5.67
N ALA A 452 20.88 13.72 6.62
CA ALA A 452 20.65 13.43 8.03
C ALA A 452 19.17 13.62 8.32
N MET A 453 18.49 12.58 8.88
CA MET A 453 17.03 12.56 9.05
C MET A 453 16.54 13.42 10.23
N GLY A 454 17.41 14.23 10.79
CA GLY A 454 17.17 15.25 11.80
C GLY A 454 18.44 16.08 12.03
N TRP A 455 18.35 17.13 12.84
CA TRP A 455 19.51 17.97 13.19
C TRP A 455 20.21 17.40 14.43
N PRO A 456 21.49 16.96 14.32
CA PRO A 456 22.25 16.45 15.46
C PRO A 456 22.53 17.57 16.48
N THR A 457 22.21 17.38 17.74
CA THR A 457 22.40 18.37 18.81
C THR A 457 23.86 18.57 19.19
N ASP A 458 24.73 17.60 18.88
CA ASP A 458 26.18 17.65 19.08
C ASP A 458 26.93 18.28 17.90
N GLY A 459 26.21 18.65 16.83
CA GLY A 459 26.78 19.29 15.65
C GLY A 459 27.59 18.34 14.75
N HIS A 460 27.54 17.01 14.96
CA HIS A 460 28.37 16.05 14.22
C HIS A 460 27.52 15.05 13.45
N VAL A 461 27.96 14.79 12.20
CA VAL A 461 27.44 13.69 11.37
C VAL A 461 28.60 12.80 10.98
N VAL A 462 28.48 11.49 11.23
CA VAL A 462 29.46 10.49 10.76
C VAL A 462 28.77 9.54 9.80
N ILE A 463 29.27 9.50 8.56
CA ILE A 463 28.77 8.63 7.49
C ILE A 463 29.78 7.50 7.29
N ARG A 464 29.50 6.35 7.89
CA ARG A 464 30.42 5.21 7.91
C ARG A 464 30.57 4.54 6.56
N THR A 465 29.50 4.47 5.78
CA THR A 465 29.48 3.90 4.42
C THR A 465 30.41 4.61 3.43
N LEU A 466 30.85 5.81 3.79
CA LEU A 466 31.83 6.59 3.03
C LEU A 466 33.24 6.45 3.60
N ALA A 467 33.60 5.31 4.18
CA ALA A 467 34.96 5.07 4.70
C ALA A 467 36.02 5.08 3.58
N LYS A 468 37.20 5.63 3.89
CA LYS A 468 38.35 5.65 3.00
C LYS A 468 39.15 4.36 3.19
N LEU A 469 38.81 3.34 2.42
CA LEU A 469 39.46 2.02 2.44
C LEU A 469 40.42 1.86 1.24
N PRO A 470 41.39 0.93 1.28
CA PRO A 470 42.30 0.69 0.17
C PRO A 470 41.62 0.34 -1.16
N GLU A 471 40.47 -0.32 -1.12
CA GLU A 471 39.70 -0.77 -2.28
C GLU A 471 38.78 0.33 -2.85
N VAL A 472 38.66 1.49 -2.18
CA VAL A 472 37.80 2.60 -2.59
C VAL A 472 38.51 3.47 -3.62
N THR A 473 37.92 3.62 -4.80
CA THR A 473 38.38 4.50 -5.87
C THR A 473 37.78 5.91 -5.78
N ALA A 474 36.70 6.06 -5.04
CA ALA A 474 36.00 7.32 -4.87
C ALA A 474 36.86 8.38 -4.15
N LYS A 475 36.74 9.62 -4.63
CA LYS A 475 37.47 10.76 -4.06
C LYS A 475 36.51 11.91 -3.80
N ILE A 476 36.32 12.28 -2.53
CA ILE A 476 35.60 13.48 -2.15
C ILE A 476 36.42 14.71 -2.35
N THR A 477 35.89 15.71 -3.04
CA THR A 477 36.59 16.99 -3.31
C THR A 477 35.99 18.15 -2.54
N ASN A 478 34.69 18.16 -2.29
CA ASN A 478 34.02 19.21 -1.52
C ASN A 478 32.74 18.70 -0.84
N ILE A 479 32.42 19.33 0.28
CA ILE A 479 31.17 19.11 1.02
C ILE A 479 30.54 20.46 1.34
N SER A 480 29.24 20.59 1.11
CA SER A 480 28.45 21.74 1.50
C SER A 480 27.11 21.31 2.10
N LEU A 481 26.55 22.12 2.97
CA LEU A 481 25.23 21.92 3.53
C LEU A 481 24.23 22.76 2.73
N LEU A 482 23.18 22.13 2.18
CA LEU A 482 22.17 22.86 1.41
C LEU A 482 21.49 23.91 2.29
N GLY A 483 21.28 25.11 1.74
CA GLY A 483 20.70 26.25 2.46
C GLY A 483 21.67 26.98 3.41
N SER A 484 22.95 26.58 3.48
CA SER A 484 23.96 27.25 4.30
C SER A 484 25.14 27.71 3.45
N SER A 485 25.62 28.92 3.72
CA SER A 485 26.88 29.44 3.17
C SER A 485 28.08 29.14 4.07
N ALA A 486 27.90 28.53 5.23
CA ALA A 486 28.97 28.21 6.15
C ALA A 486 29.92 27.18 5.53
N LYS A 487 31.24 27.43 5.72
CA LYS A 487 32.28 26.45 5.34
C LYS A 487 32.16 25.24 6.24
N ILE A 488 32.00 24.06 5.64
CA ILE A 488 31.92 22.78 6.34
C ILE A 488 33.31 22.25 6.63
N THR A 489 33.59 21.93 7.88
CA THR A 489 34.77 21.18 8.30
C THR A 489 34.46 19.69 8.21
N TRP A 490 35.35 18.92 7.63
CA TRP A 490 35.18 17.48 7.52
C TRP A 490 36.54 16.72 7.52
N LYS A 491 36.45 15.47 7.98
CA LYS A 491 37.57 14.52 7.97
C LYS A 491 37.11 13.24 7.27
N HIS A 492 37.95 12.66 6.41
CA HIS A 492 37.65 11.45 5.66
C HIS A 492 38.78 10.42 5.89
N ASP A 493 38.45 9.37 6.62
CA ASP A 493 39.42 8.32 6.99
C ASP A 493 38.72 6.92 6.96
N ALA A 494 39.41 5.93 7.53
CA ALA A 494 38.93 4.54 7.54
C ALA A 494 37.64 4.32 8.38
N ASP A 495 37.32 5.23 9.29
CA ASP A 495 36.12 5.16 10.12
C ASP A 495 34.88 5.76 9.43
N GLY A 496 35.10 6.48 8.31
CA GLY A 496 34.04 7.12 7.52
C GLY A 496 34.33 8.58 7.17
N LEU A 497 33.26 9.27 6.79
CA LEU A 497 33.21 10.70 6.60
C LEU A 497 32.63 11.38 7.82
N ALA A 498 33.45 12.07 8.62
CA ALA A 498 32.99 12.89 9.74
C ALA A 498 32.84 14.35 9.29
N VAL A 499 31.70 14.95 9.58
CA VAL A 499 31.31 16.31 9.19
C VAL A 499 30.91 17.10 10.41
N GLU A 500 31.48 18.29 10.57
CA GLU A 500 31.07 19.27 11.58
C GLU A 500 30.06 20.23 10.97
N LEU A 501 28.85 20.24 11.52
CA LEU A 501 27.76 21.10 11.06
C LEU A 501 27.89 22.51 11.70
N PRO A 502 27.36 23.56 11.04
CA PRO A 502 27.30 24.90 11.65
C PRO A 502 26.36 24.89 12.85
N GLY A 503 26.45 25.92 13.73
CA GLY A 503 25.68 25.96 14.96
C GLY A 503 24.15 26.06 14.78
N GLU A 504 23.68 26.47 13.57
CA GLU A 504 22.27 26.61 13.25
C GLU A 504 21.87 25.77 12.04
N ALA A 505 20.72 25.11 12.16
CA ALA A 505 20.14 24.35 11.05
C ALA A 505 19.60 25.29 9.96
N PRO A 506 19.87 25.04 8.66
CA PRO A 506 19.38 25.86 7.56
C PRO A 506 17.87 25.72 7.34
N CYS A 507 17.28 24.64 7.83
CA CYS A 507 15.85 24.34 7.76
C CYS A 507 15.42 23.43 8.91
N LYS A 508 14.12 23.26 9.07
CA LYS A 508 13.55 22.26 9.96
C LYS A 508 13.72 20.83 9.36
N TYR A 509 13.62 19.83 10.19
CA TYR A 509 13.54 18.40 9.86
C TYR A 509 14.84 17.83 9.28
N ALA A 510 14.78 17.07 8.19
CA ALA A 510 15.97 16.51 7.55
C ALA A 510 16.81 17.58 6.85
N VAL A 511 18.13 17.44 6.85
CA VAL A 511 19.06 18.33 6.18
C VAL A 511 19.94 17.55 5.21
N ALA A 512 20.30 18.14 4.07
CA ALA A 512 21.08 17.48 3.04
C ALA A 512 22.50 18.02 2.93
N LEU A 513 23.50 17.15 3.09
CA LEU A 513 24.86 17.38 2.71
C LEU A 513 25.02 17.07 1.21
N LYS A 514 25.53 18.03 0.45
CA LYS A 514 25.96 17.84 -0.95
C LYS A 514 27.44 17.52 -0.97
N ILE A 515 27.76 16.30 -1.39
CA ILE A 515 29.12 15.76 -1.49
C ILE A 515 29.46 15.70 -2.98
N THR A 516 30.51 16.40 -3.39
CA THR A 516 30.99 16.35 -4.76
C THR A 516 32.37 15.68 -4.83
N GLY A 517 32.66 15.03 -5.96
CA GLY A 517 33.90 14.28 -6.09
C GLY A 517 34.07 13.60 -7.44
N GLU A 518 34.96 12.63 -7.45
CA GLU A 518 35.27 11.77 -8.59
C GLU A 518 34.88 10.35 -8.22
N ASP A 519 34.21 9.63 -9.13
CA ASP A 519 33.82 8.23 -8.97
C ASP A 519 33.12 7.92 -7.61
N LEU A 520 32.14 8.74 -7.23
CA LEU A 520 31.43 8.54 -5.94
C LEU A 520 30.65 7.23 -5.88
N ARG A 521 30.54 6.47 -6.97
CA ARG A 521 30.08 5.08 -7.00
C ARG A 521 31.18 4.04 -6.76
N GLY A 522 32.42 4.48 -6.65
CA GLY A 522 33.60 3.65 -6.31
C GLY A 522 33.75 3.39 -4.80
N PHE A 523 32.85 3.92 -3.95
CA PHE A 523 32.80 3.53 -2.54
C PHE A 523 32.37 2.06 -2.38
N LYS A 524 32.72 1.46 -1.23
CA LYS A 524 32.47 0.06 -0.91
C LYS A 524 31.70 -0.03 0.44
N PRO A 525 30.39 0.33 0.43
CA PRO A 525 29.60 0.30 1.66
C PRO A 525 29.63 -1.05 2.37
N GLU A 526 29.69 -2.13 1.61
CA GLU A 526 29.75 -3.52 2.11
C GLU A 526 31.04 -3.84 2.89
N LEU A 527 32.14 -3.17 2.57
CA LEU A 527 33.42 -3.29 3.31
C LEU A 527 33.48 -2.32 4.48
N ALA A 528 32.93 -1.12 4.31
CA ALA A 528 32.90 -0.08 5.33
C ALA A 528 32.00 -0.46 6.53
N MET A 529 31.00 -1.27 6.30
CA MET A 529 30.01 -1.66 7.28
C MET A 529 29.75 -3.18 7.33
N PRO A 530 30.78 -4.02 7.40
CA PRO A 530 30.59 -5.47 7.42
C PRO A 530 29.71 -5.93 8.61
N ALA A 531 29.64 -5.13 9.67
CA ALA A 531 28.82 -5.39 10.86
C ALA A 531 27.53 -4.58 10.93
N ALA A 532 27.30 -3.58 10.08
CA ALA A 532 26.13 -2.69 10.16
C ALA A 532 24.94 -3.14 9.28
N GLN A 533 25.15 -4.15 8.46
CA GLN A 533 24.09 -5.07 8.04
C GLN A 533 23.84 -6.16 9.09
N ALA A 534 24.59 -6.16 10.20
CA ALA A 534 24.37 -7.02 11.32
C ALA A 534 22.95 -6.80 11.89
N VAL A 535 22.32 -7.90 12.12
CA VAL A 535 21.06 -8.12 12.82
C VAL A 535 20.64 -6.93 13.71
N PRO A 536 19.46 -6.34 13.50
CA PRO A 536 18.98 -5.22 14.32
C PRO A 536 19.08 -5.56 15.81
N VAL A 537 19.48 -4.61 16.63
CA VAL A 537 19.49 -4.81 18.08
C VAL A 537 18.08 -4.56 18.61
N VAL A 538 17.37 -5.62 18.97
CA VAL A 538 16.01 -5.56 19.51
C VAL A 538 16.03 -4.79 20.83
N GLN A 539 15.17 -3.77 20.93
CA GLN A 539 15.02 -2.94 22.11
C GLN A 539 13.75 -3.29 22.89
N ALA A 540 13.74 -2.98 24.18
CA ALA A 540 12.54 -3.13 25.00
C ALA A 540 11.43 -2.16 24.56
N ASP A 541 10.18 -2.60 24.64
CA ASP A 541 9.02 -1.73 24.63
C ASP A 541 8.93 -0.84 25.90
N GLY A 542 7.90 0.02 25.99
CA GLY A 542 7.68 0.89 27.14
C GLY A 542 7.45 0.15 28.48
N ALA A 543 7.04 -1.13 28.42
CA ALA A 543 6.82 -2.00 29.58
C ALA A 543 8.04 -2.86 29.94
N GLY A 544 9.11 -2.79 29.14
CA GLY A 544 10.34 -3.56 29.36
C GLY A 544 10.30 -4.99 28.77
N ASN A 545 9.37 -5.26 27.85
CA ASN A 545 9.29 -6.53 27.12
C ASN A 545 10.06 -6.42 25.80
N TYR A 546 10.39 -7.57 25.20
CA TYR A 546 11.07 -7.68 23.91
C TYR A 546 10.26 -8.55 22.97
N SER A 547 10.10 -8.12 21.71
CA SER A 547 9.51 -8.90 20.62
C SER A 547 10.58 -9.16 19.57
N LEU A 548 10.91 -10.42 19.34
CA LEU A 548 11.90 -10.88 18.39
C LEU A 548 11.15 -11.29 17.12
N GLU A 549 11.16 -10.41 16.14
CA GLU A 549 10.41 -10.57 14.90
C GLU A 549 11.27 -11.25 13.81
N PRO A 550 10.66 -11.86 12.78
CA PRO A 550 11.38 -12.51 11.68
C PRO A 550 12.37 -11.59 10.96
N ASP A 551 11.99 -10.32 10.78
CA ASP A 551 12.79 -9.34 10.04
C ASP A 551 14.00 -8.83 10.83
N ASP A 552 14.03 -9.09 12.14
CA ASP A 552 15.14 -8.74 13.03
C ASP A 552 16.09 -9.94 13.25
N ALA A 553 15.83 -11.08 12.61
CA ALA A 553 16.58 -12.32 12.81
C ALA A 553 17.78 -12.44 11.87
N GLU A 554 18.86 -12.99 12.39
CA GLU A 554 19.91 -13.62 11.62
C GLU A 554 19.52 -15.08 11.37
N LEU A 555 19.32 -15.46 10.10
CA LEU A 555 18.87 -16.79 9.71
C LEU A 555 20.06 -17.65 9.28
N HIS A 556 20.13 -18.86 9.80
CA HIS A 556 21.20 -19.81 9.52
C HIS A 556 20.64 -21.12 8.93
N GLY A 557 21.31 -21.63 7.91
CA GLY A 557 20.84 -22.78 7.12
C GLY A 557 19.93 -22.36 5.98
N ASP A 558 18.86 -23.11 5.74
CA ASP A 558 17.93 -22.88 4.65
C ASP A 558 16.72 -22.00 5.03
N LEU A 559 16.71 -21.46 6.24
CA LEU A 559 15.64 -20.59 6.76
C LEU A 559 15.42 -19.35 5.87
N LYS A 560 14.15 -18.97 5.69
CA LYS A 560 13.77 -17.77 4.94
C LYS A 560 12.62 -17.04 5.64
N THR A 561 12.60 -15.73 5.49
CA THR A 561 11.41 -14.95 5.84
C THR A 561 10.38 -15.08 4.72
N GLU A 562 9.14 -15.38 5.08
CA GLU A 562 7.99 -15.45 4.18
C GLU A 562 6.76 -14.78 4.81
N ASN A 563 5.68 -14.66 4.05
CA ASN A 563 4.41 -14.14 4.55
C ASN A 563 3.34 -15.24 4.57
N GLN A 564 2.79 -15.52 5.76
CA GLN A 564 1.65 -16.41 5.93
C GLN A 564 0.51 -15.67 6.64
N GLY A 565 -0.69 -15.69 6.06
CA GLY A 565 -1.83 -14.97 6.62
C GLY A 565 -1.59 -13.45 6.74
N GLY A 566 -0.88 -12.84 5.77
CA GLY A 566 -0.64 -11.40 5.70
C GLY A 566 0.39 -10.84 6.70
N LYS A 567 1.16 -11.71 7.38
CA LYS A 567 2.21 -11.30 8.33
C LYS A 567 3.51 -12.07 8.09
N PRO A 568 4.69 -11.43 8.31
CA PRO A 568 5.98 -12.11 8.20
C PRO A 568 6.11 -13.28 9.19
N ASN A 569 6.77 -14.33 8.75
CA ASN A 569 7.23 -15.45 9.59
C ASN A 569 8.55 -16.00 9.06
N ILE A 570 9.32 -16.68 9.90
CA ILE A 570 10.44 -17.53 9.48
C ILE A 570 9.84 -18.86 9.09
N GLY A 571 10.03 -19.26 7.82
CA GLY A 571 9.62 -20.55 7.27
C GLY A 571 10.79 -21.31 6.66
N PHE A 572 10.49 -22.39 5.90
CA PHE A 572 11.48 -23.29 5.32
C PHE A 572 12.40 -23.95 6.36
N TRP A 573 11.89 -24.12 7.58
CA TRP A 573 12.63 -24.71 8.70
C TRP A 573 12.52 -26.22 8.69
N ASP A 574 13.06 -26.85 7.64
CA ASP A 574 12.92 -28.29 7.40
C ASP A 574 14.04 -29.12 8.06
N LYS A 575 15.19 -28.48 8.33
CA LYS A 575 16.37 -29.16 8.88
C LYS A 575 16.54 -28.89 10.37
N GLY A 576 16.91 -29.94 11.12
CA GLY A 576 17.14 -29.85 12.57
C GLY A 576 18.38 -29.03 12.98
N ASP A 577 19.31 -28.81 12.04
CA ASP A 577 20.52 -28.02 12.28
C ASP A 577 20.37 -26.54 11.99
N ASP A 578 19.23 -26.13 11.39
CA ASP A 578 18.95 -24.73 11.10
C ASP A 578 18.53 -23.98 12.38
N TRP A 579 18.88 -22.70 12.45
CA TRP A 579 18.57 -21.88 13.62
C TRP A 579 18.46 -20.40 13.28
N ALA A 580 17.76 -19.64 14.12
CA ALA A 580 17.63 -18.20 14.04
C ALA A 580 18.23 -17.50 15.27
N ALA A 581 18.79 -16.31 15.10
CA ALA A 581 19.32 -15.52 16.20
C ALA A 581 18.87 -14.06 16.15
N TRP A 582 18.81 -13.44 17.30
CA TRP A 582 18.55 -12.02 17.47
C TRP A 582 19.57 -11.40 18.39
N LYS A 583 20.00 -10.19 18.10
CA LYS A 583 20.78 -9.36 19.01
C LYS A 583 19.81 -8.53 19.85
N VAL A 584 19.82 -8.70 21.16
CA VAL A 584 18.87 -8.06 22.08
C VAL A 584 19.63 -7.22 23.10
N ASN A 585 19.24 -5.96 23.27
CA ASN A 585 19.78 -5.09 24.29
C ASN A 585 18.89 -5.11 25.55
N PHE A 586 19.19 -6.00 26.47
CA PHE A 586 18.47 -6.08 27.74
C PHE A 586 18.79 -4.88 28.62
N LYS A 587 17.81 -3.99 28.86
CA LYS A 587 17.98 -2.78 29.68
C LYS A 587 18.41 -3.08 31.14
N GLN A 588 18.05 -4.27 31.63
CA GLN A 588 18.37 -4.73 32.97
C GLN A 588 18.37 -6.24 33.08
N ALA A 589 19.13 -6.78 34.01
CA ALA A 589 19.07 -8.17 34.41
C ALA A 589 17.71 -8.53 35.04
N GLY A 590 17.31 -9.80 34.97
CA GLY A 590 16.06 -10.28 35.58
C GLY A 590 15.46 -11.49 34.87
N ASN A 591 14.33 -11.94 35.38
CA ASN A 591 13.59 -13.08 34.85
C ASN A 591 12.58 -12.63 33.80
N PHE A 592 12.57 -13.34 32.69
CA PHE A 592 11.63 -13.11 31.59
C PHE A 592 10.85 -14.40 31.30
N LYS A 593 9.51 -14.29 31.24
CA LYS A 593 8.69 -15.33 30.64
C LYS A 593 8.88 -15.29 29.13
N VAL A 594 9.21 -16.44 28.56
CA VAL A 594 9.46 -16.58 27.12
C VAL A 594 8.32 -17.34 26.49
N SER A 595 7.81 -16.82 25.37
CA SER A 595 6.82 -17.48 24.54
C SER A 595 7.18 -17.34 23.06
N ALA A 596 6.73 -18.31 22.23
CA ALA A 596 6.89 -18.27 20.78
C ALA A 596 5.53 -18.47 20.10
N THR A 597 5.30 -17.80 18.96
CA THR A 597 4.09 -18.03 18.15
C THR A 597 4.47 -18.76 16.88
N CYS A 598 3.98 -20.00 16.76
CA CYS A 598 4.39 -20.96 15.74
C CYS A 598 3.19 -21.60 15.04
N ALA A 599 3.43 -22.10 13.81
CA ALA A 599 2.52 -22.98 13.10
C ALA A 599 3.26 -24.28 12.74
N SER A 600 2.57 -25.43 12.78
CA SER A 600 3.08 -26.75 12.39
C SER A 600 1.94 -27.61 11.84
N ILE A 601 2.22 -28.41 10.80
CA ILE A 601 1.23 -29.31 10.20
C ILE A 601 1.29 -30.73 10.79
N GLY A 602 2.42 -31.13 11.39
CA GLY A 602 2.56 -32.48 11.89
C GLY A 602 3.54 -32.63 13.04
N GLY A 603 3.19 -33.54 13.99
CA GLY A 603 3.99 -33.79 15.17
C GLY A 603 3.91 -32.65 16.22
N GLU A 604 4.76 -32.77 17.23
CA GLU A 604 4.96 -31.78 18.28
C GLU A 604 6.46 -31.47 18.38
N PRO A 605 7.05 -30.77 17.39
CA PRO A 605 8.47 -30.42 17.45
C PRO A 605 8.74 -29.51 18.66
N ALA A 606 9.89 -29.68 19.29
CA ALA A 606 10.32 -28.85 20.40
C ALA A 606 11.33 -27.79 19.92
N LEU A 607 11.09 -26.55 20.30
CA LEU A 607 11.99 -25.42 20.12
C LEU A 607 12.71 -25.11 21.42
N ALA A 608 13.96 -24.65 21.32
CA ALA A 608 14.78 -24.17 22.42
C ALA A 608 15.20 -22.73 22.18
N VAL A 609 14.90 -21.85 23.15
CA VAL A 609 15.42 -20.48 23.22
C VAL A 609 16.63 -20.45 24.15
N GLU A 610 17.72 -19.86 23.70
CA GLU A 610 18.99 -19.81 24.43
C GLU A 610 19.46 -18.36 24.57
N VAL A 611 19.87 -17.98 25.79
CA VAL A 611 20.51 -16.68 26.09
C VAL A 611 21.68 -16.96 27.02
N ALA A 612 22.91 -16.73 26.54
CA ALA A 612 24.13 -17.07 27.28
C ALA A 612 24.13 -18.55 27.70
N ASP A 613 24.13 -18.84 28.99
CA ASP A 613 24.10 -20.17 29.60
C ASP A 613 22.67 -20.64 29.96
N GLN A 614 21.66 -19.84 29.68
CA GLN A 614 20.28 -20.13 30.03
C GLN A 614 19.53 -20.71 28.81
N LYS A 615 18.64 -21.67 29.05
CA LYS A 615 17.83 -22.33 28.02
C LYS A 615 16.40 -22.53 28.53
N ALA A 616 15.43 -22.30 27.62
CA ALA A 616 14.02 -22.60 27.84
C ALA A 616 13.49 -23.38 26.62
N GLU A 617 12.58 -24.33 26.83
CA GLU A 617 12.06 -25.19 25.76
C GLU A 617 10.55 -25.23 25.76
N GLY A 618 9.97 -25.34 24.55
CA GLY A 618 8.52 -25.49 24.38
C GLY A 618 8.19 -26.40 23.21
N LYS A 619 7.10 -27.16 23.32
CA LYS A 619 6.57 -28.01 22.25
C LYS A 619 5.56 -27.25 21.41
N VAL A 620 5.74 -27.22 20.11
CA VAL A 620 4.85 -26.60 19.16
C VAL A 620 3.71 -27.55 18.83
N PRO A 621 2.45 -27.24 19.15
CA PRO A 621 1.33 -28.08 18.81
C PRO A 621 1.10 -28.08 17.29
N SER A 622 0.55 -29.18 16.75
CA SER A 622 0.06 -29.16 15.37
C SER A 622 -1.11 -28.20 15.24
N THR A 623 -0.98 -27.21 14.35
CA THR A 623 -2.03 -26.20 14.07
C THR A 623 -2.87 -26.55 12.84
N GLY A 624 -2.47 -27.58 12.09
CA GLY A 624 -3.19 -28.10 10.93
C GLY A 624 -3.02 -27.29 9.63
N ALA A 625 -2.37 -26.12 9.69
CA ALA A 625 -2.07 -25.30 8.51
C ALA A 625 -0.91 -24.35 8.80
N TRP A 626 -0.15 -23.96 7.75
CA TRP A 626 1.01 -23.07 7.84
C TRP A 626 0.67 -21.62 8.17
N ASP A 627 -0.55 -21.21 7.96
CA ASP A 627 -1.08 -19.88 8.24
C ASP A 627 -1.82 -19.77 9.59
N LYS A 628 -2.01 -20.90 10.28
CA LYS A 628 -2.63 -20.95 11.62
C LYS A 628 -1.54 -21.03 12.69
N PHE A 629 -1.45 -20.00 13.49
CA PHE A 629 -0.42 -19.85 14.51
C PHE A 629 -0.99 -20.03 15.93
N ALA A 630 -0.26 -20.72 16.78
CA ALA A 630 -0.54 -20.86 18.21
C ALA A 630 0.64 -20.35 19.03
N THR A 631 0.35 -19.72 20.17
CA THR A 631 1.39 -19.28 21.11
C THR A 631 1.76 -20.41 22.07
N VAL A 632 3.04 -20.66 22.20
CA VAL A 632 3.67 -21.70 23.03
C VAL A 632 4.44 -21.03 24.14
N GLU A 633 4.20 -21.43 25.39
CA GLU A 633 5.01 -21.04 26.52
C GLU A 633 6.33 -21.86 26.52
N MET A 634 7.45 -21.14 26.49
CA MET A 634 8.79 -21.74 26.46
C MET A 634 9.39 -21.92 27.88
N GLY A 635 8.87 -21.17 28.85
CA GLY A 635 9.38 -21.14 30.23
C GLY A 635 9.93 -19.77 30.65
N VAL A 636 10.87 -19.79 31.59
CA VAL A 636 11.50 -18.56 32.11
C VAL A 636 13.00 -18.61 31.84
N ILE A 637 13.53 -17.49 31.32
CA ILE A 637 14.98 -17.27 31.16
C ILE A 637 15.43 -16.18 32.15
N GLU A 638 16.46 -16.47 32.92
CA GLU A 638 17.15 -15.48 33.73
C GLU A 638 18.24 -14.79 32.91
N VAL A 639 18.02 -13.53 32.58
CA VAL A 639 19.05 -12.67 31.98
C VAL A 639 19.95 -12.14 33.12
N LYS A 640 21.11 -12.72 33.26
CA LYS A 640 22.03 -12.42 34.39
C LYS A 640 22.72 -11.08 34.27
N LYS A 641 22.88 -10.56 33.05
CA LYS A 641 23.60 -9.29 32.79
C LYS A 641 22.82 -8.43 31.78
N ALA A 642 22.67 -7.16 32.12
CA ALA A 642 22.15 -6.15 31.21
C ALA A 642 23.12 -5.87 30.05
N GLY A 643 22.62 -5.32 28.97
CA GLY A 643 23.37 -5.00 27.74
C GLY A 643 23.04 -5.91 26.57
N GLU A 644 23.82 -5.80 25.51
CA GLU A 644 23.62 -6.59 24.30
C GLU A 644 23.97 -8.06 24.51
N GLN A 645 23.04 -8.95 24.14
CA GLN A 645 23.20 -10.39 24.16
C GLN A 645 22.59 -11.01 22.91
N ILE A 646 23.09 -12.20 22.54
CA ILE A 646 22.52 -12.99 21.46
C ILE A 646 21.47 -13.93 22.03
N VAL A 647 20.27 -13.87 21.50
CA VAL A 647 19.18 -14.82 21.72
C VAL A 647 19.13 -15.75 20.52
N LYS A 648 19.25 -17.08 20.76
CA LYS A 648 19.16 -18.11 19.72
C LYS A 648 17.88 -18.89 19.88
N LEU A 649 17.25 -19.24 18.77
CA LEU A 649 16.15 -20.20 18.70
C LEU A 649 16.54 -21.32 17.74
N ARG A 650 16.42 -22.55 18.22
CA ARG A 650 16.75 -23.74 17.42
C ARG A 650 15.89 -24.95 17.80
N PRO A 651 15.88 -26.01 16.98
CA PRO A 651 15.34 -27.29 17.40
C PRO A 651 15.95 -27.77 18.71
N ALA A 652 15.11 -28.18 19.66
CA ALA A 652 15.60 -28.73 20.92
C ALA A 652 16.22 -30.09 20.76
N ASP A 653 15.70 -30.90 19.81
CA ASP A 653 16.24 -32.21 19.40
C ASP A 653 16.27 -32.27 17.85
N PRO A 654 17.45 -32.02 17.22
CA PRO A 654 17.57 -32.02 15.78
C PRO A 654 17.13 -33.33 15.10
N ALA A 655 17.31 -34.49 15.78
CA ALA A 655 16.97 -35.81 15.21
C ALA A 655 15.45 -36.05 15.16
N LYS A 656 14.67 -35.35 15.98
CA LYS A 656 13.21 -35.43 16.03
C LYS A 656 12.51 -34.23 15.42
N TRP A 657 13.25 -33.38 14.76
CA TRP A 657 12.71 -32.15 14.20
C TRP A 657 11.60 -32.38 13.18
N LYS A 658 10.60 -31.54 13.21
CA LYS A 658 9.56 -31.38 12.19
C LYS A 658 9.42 -29.90 11.88
N ALA A 659 9.12 -29.57 10.63
CA ALA A 659 9.03 -28.21 10.14
C ALA A 659 8.04 -27.34 10.93
N VAL A 660 8.45 -26.10 11.19
CA VAL A 660 7.62 -25.05 11.81
C VAL A 660 7.77 -23.75 11.07
N ASN A 661 6.70 -22.95 11.10
CA ASN A 661 6.75 -21.53 10.83
C ASN A 661 6.77 -20.78 12.17
N LEU A 662 7.68 -19.81 12.32
CA LEU A 662 7.79 -18.96 13.50
C LEU A 662 7.39 -17.53 13.19
N ARG A 663 6.43 -16.97 13.92
CA ARG A 663 5.99 -15.58 13.75
C ARG A 663 6.74 -14.61 14.63
N TRP A 664 6.98 -14.94 15.90
CA TRP A 664 7.79 -14.14 16.83
C TRP A 664 8.18 -14.96 18.09
N VAL A 665 9.21 -14.49 18.79
CA VAL A 665 9.53 -14.89 20.17
C VAL A 665 9.39 -13.66 21.07
N LYS A 666 8.70 -13.79 22.20
CA LYS A 666 8.52 -12.70 23.19
C LYS A 666 9.17 -13.01 24.51
N PHE A 667 9.82 -12.01 25.04
CA PHE A 667 10.33 -11.97 26.40
C PHE A 667 9.48 -10.97 27.19
N ALA A 668 8.59 -11.45 28.02
CA ALA A 668 7.78 -10.64 28.91
C ALA A 668 8.45 -10.58 30.29
N ARG A 669 8.65 -9.36 30.79
CA ARG A 669 9.24 -9.16 32.14
C ARG A 669 8.34 -9.82 33.17
N ASN A 670 8.91 -10.69 33.98
CA ASN A 670 8.22 -11.31 35.12
C ASN A 670 8.46 -10.44 36.37
N PRO A 671 7.50 -9.58 36.79
CA PRO A 671 7.64 -8.90 38.06
C PRO A 671 7.60 -9.95 39.17
N ARG A 672 8.61 -9.95 40.03
CA ARG A 672 8.58 -10.73 41.27
C ARG A 672 7.50 -10.21 42.19
#